data_2a6893be8b8600e06752d314ecfa5791
#
_entry.id   2a6893be8b8600e06752d314ecfa5791
#
_cell.length_a   1.000
_cell.length_b   1.000
_cell.length_c   1.000
_cell.angle_alpha   90.00
_cell.angle_beta   90.00
_cell.angle_gamma   90.00
#
_symmetry.space_group_name_H-M   'P 1'
#
loop_
_entity.id
_entity.type
_entity.pdbx_description
1 polymer ?
#
loop_
_entity_poly.entity_id
_entity_poly.type
_entity_poly.pdbx_seq_one_letter_code
_entity_poly.pdbx_strand_id
1 'polypeptide(L)'
;MKSENNDDNKNAESRVQVSAGGTRRTAARQKNAGSRTRQYRGGSKNRQDKPFRPTAKKTAAGGAVKNSRNTQKPAKTGGRPSGRKTGRRTTSKLKILPLGGLEQIGMNITAFEYGDSIVVVDCGLSFPEDDMLGIDLVIPDVTYLKENISKVKGFVITHGHEDHIGALPYVLKEINVPIYATKLTLGLIRNKLKEHNLMRSTKLKEVKHGQVINLGDFAVEFIKTNHSIQDASALAIYSPVGIVIHTGDFKVDYTPVFGDAIDLQRFAEIGKKGVLALMCESTNAERPGFTMSERTVGHVFDNLFNEYRTSRIIIATFASNVDRVQQIINTAYRFGRKVAVEGRSMVNVISVASELGYLQIPENTLIEIDQVKNYPDDKVVLITTGSQGESMAALSRMAANIHKKITIKPNDTIIFSSNPIPGNEKAVSKVINELSMKGAKVIFQDVHVSGHACQEEIKLIYSLVKPKYAIPIHGEYRHLTAQKHIVEDLGIPKENIFILSSGNVLELDGQDAKVTGSVHTGAIFVDGLGVGDVGNIVLRDRQHLSEDGIMIVVMTLERHSNVVLAGPDIVSRGFVYVRESEDLMEHARQVVETTLDSCLENNITDWGKIKTEVKDALGEYLWKRTKRNPMILPIIMEA
;
A
#
# COMPACT_ATOMS: atom_id res chain seq x y z
N MET A 1 -3.69 10.58 71.22
CA MET A 1 -2.76 11.62 71.66
C MET A 1 -2.39 12.37 70.40
N LYS A 2 -3.09 13.46 70.15
CA LYS A 2 -2.68 14.87 70.36
C LYS A 2 -1.51 15.19 69.43
N SER A 3 -1.49 16.16 68.55
CA SER A 3 -2.31 17.36 68.31
C SER A 3 -1.62 18.09 67.16
N GLU A 4 -2.34 18.60 66.20
CA GLU A 4 -2.47 20.06 66.02
C GLU A 4 -1.17 20.73 65.54
N ASN A 5 -1.08 21.65 64.63
CA ASN A 5 -2.01 22.55 63.96
C ASN A 5 -1.25 23.34 62.90
N ASN A 6 -2.03 23.78 61.87
CA ASN A 6 -2.12 25.14 61.34
C ASN A 6 -0.88 25.82 60.75
N ASP A 7 -1.04 26.33 59.63
CA ASP A 7 -1.66 27.43 58.95
C ASP A 7 -0.70 28.26 58.09
N ASP A 8 -1.28 28.74 57.04
CA ASP A 8 -1.13 30.04 56.37
C ASP A 8 -0.06 30.26 55.26
N ASN A 9 -0.52 30.24 54.04
CA ASN A 9 -0.94 31.42 53.27
C ASN A 9 0.16 32.25 52.55
N LYS A 10 -0.08 32.42 51.28
CA LYS A 10 0.07 33.60 50.41
C LYS A 10 0.85 33.41 49.12
N ASN A 11 0.04 33.44 48.04
CA ASN A 11 0.20 34.16 46.75
C ASN A 11 1.52 34.91 46.52
N ALA A 12 2.10 34.60 45.34
CA ALA A 12 2.70 35.64 44.51
C ALA A 12 2.62 35.27 43.03
N GLU A 13 1.68 35.88 42.33
CA GLU A 13 1.71 36.10 40.89
C GLU A 13 2.91 36.98 40.54
N SER A 14 3.66 36.64 39.50
CA SER A 14 4.49 37.62 38.80
C SER A 14 4.27 37.49 37.29
N ARG A 15 3.46 38.43 36.81
CA ARG A 15 3.39 38.88 35.41
C ARG A 15 4.75 39.41 35.01
N VAL A 16 5.27 39.02 33.85
CA VAL A 16 6.26 39.83 33.14
C VAL A 16 5.68 40.27 31.80
N GLN A 17 5.66 41.58 31.68
CA GLN A 17 5.17 42.34 30.56
C GLN A 17 6.07 42.26 29.34
N VAL A 18 5.39 42.31 28.19
CA VAL A 18 5.94 42.65 26.87
C VAL A 18 6.35 44.13 26.84
N SER A 19 7.55 44.43 26.34
CA SER A 19 7.89 45.74 25.85
C SER A 19 8.41 45.71 24.43
N ALA A 20 7.67 46.38 23.58
CA ALA A 20 8.03 46.73 22.20
C ALA A 20 8.89 48.00 22.19
N GLY A 21 9.85 48.07 21.29
CA GLY A 21 10.56 49.26 20.88
C GLY A 21 11.59 48.85 19.84
N GLY A 22 11.59 49.24 18.65
CA GLY A 22 11.36 50.51 18.01
C GLY A 22 12.68 51.01 17.41
N THR A 23 12.85 50.78 16.09
CA THR A 23 13.59 51.58 15.09
C THR A 23 15.00 52.12 15.37
N ARG A 24 15.97 51.81 14.48
CA ARG A 24 16.53 52.83 13.56
C ARG A 24 17.54 52.28 12.55
N ARG A 25 17.36 52.72 11.32
CA ARG A 25 18.27 52.61 10.16
C ARG A 25 19.58 53.30 10.44
N THR A 26 20.71 52.76 9.96
CA THR A 26 21.81 53.58 9.39
C THR A 26 22.48 52.82 8.26
N ALA A 27 22.56 53.50 7.14
CA ALA A 27 23.30 53.12 5.94
C ALA A 27 24.71 53.72 6.01
N ALA A 28 25.72 52.95 5.55
CA ALA A 28 27.00 53.49 5.04
C ALA A 28 27.71 52.37 4.24
N ARG A 29 27.71 52.46 2.93
CA ARG A 29 28.74 52.99 2.02
C ARG A 29 29.98 52.13 1.90
N GLN A 30 30.03 51.49 0.73
CA GLN A 30 31.15 51.23 -0.25
C GLN A 30 32.58 51.46 0.23
N LYS A 31 33.44 50.48 -0.09
CA LYS A 31 34.69 50.77 -0.81
C LYS A 31 35.11 49.57 -1.69
N ASN A 32 35.41 49.92 -2.95
CA ASN A 32 36.01 49.17 -4.03
C ASN A 32 37.49 48.86 -3.75
N ALA A 33 37.96 47.71 -4.27
CA ALA A 33 39.29 47.52 -4.93
C ALA A 33 39.24 46.10 -5.53
N GLY A 34 39.38 45.84 -6.80
CA GLY A 34 40.31 46.31 -7.79
C GLY A 34 40.94 45.13 -8.47
N SER A 35 40.42 44.76 -9.63
CA SER A 35 41.04 44.20 -10.82
C SER A 35 42.40 43.49 -10.72
N ARG A 36 42.50 42.33 -11.39
CA ARG A 36 43.57 42.06 -12.38
C ARG A 36 43.18 40.95 -13.36
N THR A 37 42.81 41.39 -14.54
CA THR A 37 42.78 40.68 -15.80
C THR A 37 44.20 40.22 -16.21
N ARG A 38 44.33 38.99 -16.69
CA ARG A 38 45.42 38.59 -17.57
C ARG A 38 44.85 37.99 -18.85
N GLN A 39 44.93 38.81 -19.90
CA GLN A 39 44.80 38.38 -21.30
C GLN A 39 46.02 37.57 -21.70
N TYR A 40 45.83 36.50 -22.45
CA TYR A 40 46.80 35.99 -23.42
C TYR A 40 46.16 35.97 -24.80
N ARG A 41 46.81 36.71 -25.71
CA ARG A 41 46.54 36.82 -27.15
C ARG A 41 47.27 35.74 -27.93
N GLY A 42 46.69 35.37 -29.06
CA GLY A 42 47.37 34.92 -30.29
C GLY A 42 47.06 33.46 -30.64
N GLY A 43 46.56 33.15 -31.80
CA GLY A 43 46.72 33.62 -33.12
C GLY A 43 45.82 32.85 -34.09
N SER A 44 45.34 33.55 -35.06
CA SER A 44 44.53 33.23 -36.22
C SER A 44 45.15 32.12 -37.10
N LYS A 45 44.27 31.24 -37.65
CA LYS A 45 44.35 30.90 -39.10
C LYS A 45 43.00 30.34 -39.58
N ASN A 46 42.46 31.08 -40.54
CA ASN A 46 41.35 30.73 -41.43
C ASN A 46 41.60 29.39 -42.15
N ARG A 47 40.55 28.58 -42.25
CA ARG A 47 40.23 27.82 -43.46
C ARG A 47 38.72 27.63 -43.58
N GLN A 48 38.20 28.24 -44.64
CA GLN A 48 36.88 27.97 -45.21
C GLN A 48 36.89 26.56 -45.81
N ASP A 49 35.83 25.80 -45.58
CA ASP A 49 35.43 24.73 -46.48
C ASP A 49 33.91 24.69 -46.61
N LYS A 50 33.49 24.60 -47.87
CA LYS A 50 32.15 24.70 -48.43
C LYS A 50 31.35 23.39 -48.25
N PRO A 51 30.03 23.41 -48.45
CA PRO A 51 29.16 22.25 -48.18
C PRO A 51 29.18 21.23 -49.35
N PHE A 52 29.19 19.96 -49.01
CA PHE A 52 29.13 18.83 -49.92
C PHE A 52 27.65 18.50 -50.26
N ARG A 53 27.33 18.51 -51.55
CA ARG A 53 26.14 17.92 -52.18
C ARG A 53 26.47 16.52 -52.68
N PRO A 54 25.64 15.48 -52.49
CA PRO A 54 25.85 14.21 -53.19
C PRO A 54 25.11 14.23 -54.54
N THR A 55 25.86 13.92 -55.56
CA THR A 55 25.45 13.71 -56.93
C THR A 55 24.80 12.33 -57.11
N ALA A 56 23.70 12.33 -57.89
CA ALA A 56 23.07 11.14 -58.40
C ALA A 56 23.89 10.51 -59.55
N LYS A 57 24.03 9.19 -59.57
CA LYS A 57 24.40 8.42 -60.77
C LYS A 57 23.23 7.61 -61.29
N LYS A 58 22.82 7.98 -62.53
CA LYS A 58 21.98 7.16 -63.41
C LYS A 58 22.84 6.08 -64.06
N THR A 59 22.29 4.88 -64.20
CA THR A 59 22.60 4.02 -65.35
C THR A 59 21.31 3.35 -65.84
N ALA A 60 21.15 3.46 -67.13
CA ALA A 60 20.04 2.99 -67.95
C ALA A 60 20.36 1.65 -68.61
N ALA A 61 19.32 0.93 -68.95
CA ALA A 61 19.08 0.11 -70.15
C ALA A 61 18.11 -1.00 -69.77
N GLY A 62 16.99 -1.26 -70.36
CA GLY A 62 16.56 -1.14 -71.75
C GLY A 62 15.84 -2.43 -72.10
N GLY A 63 14.60 -2.41 -72.58
CA GLY A 63 13.95 -3.62 -73.05
C GLY A 63 12.44 -3.46 -73.15
N ALA A 64 11.98 -2.94 -74.30
CA ALA A 64 10.62 -2.92 -74.74
C ALA A 64 10.23 -4.24 -75.39
N VAL A 65 8.92 -4.63 -75.35
CA VAL A 65 8.16 -5.15 -76.49
C VAL A 65 6.66 -5.38 -76.16
N LYS A 66 5.81 -4.59 -76.87
CA LYS A 66 4.53 -4.79 -77.58
C LYS A 66 3.25 -5.33 -76.91
N ASN A 67 2.31 -4.42 -76.92
CA ASN A 67 0.88 -4.44 -77.45
C ASN A 67 0.22 -5.77 -77.79
N SER A 68 -0.99 -5.94 -77.25
CA SER A 68 -2.15 -6.18 -78.09
C SER A 68 -3.49 -5.73 -77.46
N ARG A 69 -4.21 -4.88 -78.17
CA ARG A 69 -5.60 -4.49 -77.95
C ARG A 69 -6.51 -5.70 -78.21
N ASN A 70 -7.58 -5.84 -77.45
CA ASN A 70 -8.84 -6.22 -78.05
C ASN A 70 -10.02 -5.61 -77.26
N THR A 71 -10.82 -4.92 -78.03
CA THR A 71 -12.08 -4.29 -77.69
C THR A 71 -13.20 -5.33 -77.75
N GLN A 72 -14.15 -5.31 -76.81
CA GLN A 72 -15.59 -5.53 -77.08
C GLN A 72 -16.46 -5.05 -75.91
N LYS A 73 -17.40 -4.21 -76.15
CA LYS A 73 -18.64 -3.86 -75.44
C LYS A 73 -19.83 -4.47 -76.18
N PRO A 74 -21.10 -4.41 -75.64
CA PRO A 74 -21.66 -4.50 -74.29
C PRO A 74 -22.86 -5.50 -74.23
N ALA A 75 -23.30 -5.84 -72.98
CA ALA A 75 -24.70 -6.28 -72.80
C ALA A 75 -25.23 -5.78 -71.44
N LYS A 76 -26.35 -5.05 -71.53
CA LYS A 76 -27.15 -4.57 -70.39
C LYS A 76 -28.00 -5.72 -69.83
N THR A 77 -28.01 -5.93 -68.50
CA THR A 77 -29.20 -6.37 -67.78
C THR A 77 -29.17 -5.78 -66.36
N GLY A 78 -30.26 -5.17 -65.97
CA GLY A 78 -30.43 -4.46 -64.71
C GLY A 78 -30.60 -5.40 -63.54
N GLY A 79 -29.97 -5.02 -62.47
CA GLY A 79 -30.20 -5.58 -61.14
C GLY A 79 -29.97 -4.47 -60.11
N ARG A 80 -31.05 -4.07 -59.41
CA ARG A 80 -31.01 -3.13 -58.29
C ARG A 80 -29.99 -3.59 -57.25
N PRO A 81 -29.08 -2.76 -56.72
CA PRO A 81 -28.31 -3.10 -55.54
C PRO A 81 -29.21 -2.94 -54.33
N SER A 82 -29.47 -4.05 -53.63
CA SER A 82 -29.99 -4.06 -52.30
C SER A 82 -29.04 -3.26 -51.39
N GLY A 83 -29.56 -2.23 -50.75
CA GLY A 83 -28.85 -1.40 -49.82
C GLY A 83 -28.25 -2.24 -48.71
N ARG A 84 -26.93 -2.41 -48.74
CA ARG A 84 -26.14 -2.88 -47.63
C ARG A 84 -26.28 -1.81 -46.55
N LYS A 85 -27.12 -2.05 -45.53
CA LYS A 85 -27.12 -1.30 -44.28
C LYS A 85 -25.69 -1.39 -43.73
N THR A 86 -24.93 -0.35 -43.91
CA THR A 86 -23.70 -0.14 -43.10
C THR A 86 -24.18 0.01 -41.68
N GLY A 87 -24.20 -1.11 -40.95
CA GLY A 87 -24.33 -1.07 -39.51
C GLY A 87 -23.21 -0.14 -39.01
N ARG A 88 -23.60 0.92 -38.32
CA ARG A 88 -22.71 1.80 -37.60
C ARG A 88 -21.90 0.85 -36.66
N ARG A 89 -20.65 0.55 -37.02
CA ARG A 89 -19.73 -0.12 -36.11
C ARG A 89 -19.67 0.76 -34.87
N THR A 90 -20.34 0.36 -33.82
CA THR A 90 -20.11 0.94 -32.51
C THR A 90 -18.65 0.66 -32.22
N THR A 91 -17.81 1.68 -32.29
CA THR A 91 -16.40 1.57 -31.88
C THR A 91 -16.42 1.23 -30.38
N SER A 92 -15.84 0.09 -30.03
CA SER A 92 -15.68 -0.27 -28.61
C SER A 92 -14.95 0.86 -27.90
N LYS A 93 -15.36 1.17 -26.67
CA LYS A 93 -14.71 2.16 -25.82
C LYS A 93 -13.68 1.48 -24.93
N LEU A 94 -12.64 2.20 -24.57
CA LEU A 94 -11.75 1.79 -23.50
C LEU A 94 -12.44 2.06 -22.17
N LYS A 95 -12.50 1.06 -21.29
CA LYS A 95 -12.96 1.23 -19.91
C LYS A 95 -11.80 1.09 -18.96
N ILE A 96 -11.73 1.98 -17.99
CA ILE A 96 -10.83 1.92 -16.84
C ILE A 96 -11.70 1.68 -15.61
N LEU A 97 -11.42 0.60 -14.90
CA LEU A 97 -12.20 0.12 -13.75
C LEU A 97 -11.25 -0.11 -12.57
N PRO A 98 -11.06 0.87 -11.69
CA PRO A 98 -10.39 0.63 -10.42
C PRO A 98 -11.26 -0.31 -9.58
N LEU A 99 -10.77 -1.49 -9.26
CA LEU A 99 -11.46 -2.47 -8.42
C LEU A 99 -11.03 -2.36 -6.95
N GLY A 100 -10.00 -1.55 -6.68
CA GLY A 100 -9.47 -1.21 -5.37
C GLY A 100 -8.39 -0.14 -5.47
N GLY A 101 -7.81 0.28 -4.33
CA GLY A 101 -6.69 1.22 -4.28
C GLY A 101 -7.02 2.69 -4.44
N LEU A 102 -8.30 3.06 -4.40
CA LEU A 102 -8.74 4.45 -4.42
C LEU A 102 -9.45 4.81 -3.11
N GLU A 103 -9.26 6.07 -2.68
CA GLU A 103 -9.76 6.61 -1.41
C GLU A 103 -9.20 5.88 -0.17
N GLN A 104 -8.17 5.07 -0.35
CA GLN A 104 -7.48 4.27 0.67
C GLN A 104 -6.02 4.02 0.29
N ILE A 105 -5.23 3.53 1.24
CA ILE A 105 -3.88 3.02 1.00
C ILE A 105 -3.95 1.48 0.94
N GLY A 106 -3.40 0.90 -0.13
CA GLY A 106 -3.41 -0.55 -0.35
C GLY A 106 -4.52 -1.03 -1.28
N MET A 107 -4.64 -2.35 -1.46
CA MET A 107 -5.58 -3.03 -2.36
C MET A 107 -5.53 -2.52 -3.82
N ASN A 108 -4.36 -2.17 -4.32
CA ASN A 108 -4.22 -1.65 -5.68
C ASN A 108 -4.56 -2.71 -6.72
N ILE A 109 -5.62 -2.48 -7.49
CA ILE A 109 -6.04 -3.33 -8.59
C ILE A 109 -6.89 -2.51 -9.57
N THR A 110 -6.48 -2.46 -10.84
CA THR A 110 -7.22 -1.74 -11.89
C THR A 110 -7.37 -2.60 -13.13
N ALA A 111 -8.59 -2.75 -13.64
CA ALA A 111 -8.88 -3.45 -14.89
C ALA A 111 -9.00 -2.44 -16.04
N PHE A 112 -8.39 -2.79 -17.17
CA PHE A 112 -8.52 -2.10 -18.46
C PHE A 112 -9.25 -3.01 -19.42
N GLU A 113 -10.44 -2.61 -19.87
CA GLU A 113 -11.25 -3.41 -20.79
C GLU A 113 -11.42 -2.71 -22.13
N TYR A 114 -11.18 -3.46 -23.22
CA TYR A 114 -11.52 -3.06 -24.57
C TYR A 114 -11.94 -4.29 -25.38
N GLY A 115 -13.15 -4.27 -25.95
CA GLY A 115 -13.67 -5.41 -26.70
C GLY A 115 -13.73 -6.70 -25.88
N ASP A 116 -13.00 -7.71 -26.34
CA ASP A 116 -12.91 -9.02 -25.69
C ASP A 116 -11.58 -9.20 -24.90
N SER A 117 -10.96 -8.11 -24.51
CA SER A 117 -9.70 -8.11 -23.77
C SER A 117 -9.80 -7.30 -22.49
N ILE A 118 -9.35 -7.92 -21.39
CA ILE A 118 -9.15 -7.28 -20.08
C ILE A 118 -7.70 -7.51 -19.66
N VAL A 119 -7.00 -6.42 -19.31
CA VAL A 119 -5.69 -6.44 -18.68
C VAL A 119 -5.85 -5.89 -17.28
N VAL A 120 -5.28 -6.58 -16.29
CA VAL A 120 -5.37 -6.15 -14.89
C VAL A 120 -4.00 -5.66 -14.44
N VAL A 121 -3.94 -4.44 -13.93
CA VAL A 121 -2.74 -3.84 -13.35
C VAL A 121 -2.80 -4.01 -11.84
N ASP A 122 -1.78 -4.68 -11.29
CA ASP A 122 -1.59 -5.01 -9.90
C ASP A 122 -2.70 -5.91 -9.30
N CYS A 123 -2.46 -6.43 -8.10
CA CYS A 123 -3.40 -7.24 -7.32
C CYS A 123 -2.94 -7.24 -5.86
N GLY A 124 -3.13 -6.11 -5.20
CA GLY A 124 -2.63 -5.81 -3.88
C GLY A 124 -3.60 -6.18 -2.76
N LEU A 125 -3.06 -6.27 -1.56
CA LEU A 125 -3.84 -6.34 -0.32
C LEU A 125 -3.79 -5.00 0.43
N SER A 126 -4.62 -4.84 1.46
CA SER A 126 -4.41 -3.88 2.54
C SER A 126 -4.35 -4.59 3.89
N PHE A 127 -3.81 -3.90 4.90
CA PHE A 127 -3.84 -4.38 6.27
C PHE A 127 -5.18 -4.00 6.91
N PRO A 128 -5.67 -4.81 7.88
CA PRO A 128 -6.91 -4.49 8.57
C PRO A 128 -6.77 -3.23 9.43
N GLU A 129 -7.86 -2.50 9.59
CA GLU A 129 -7.98 -1.39 10.53
C GLU A 129 -8.15 -1.90 11.97
N ASP A 130 -7.95 -1.03 12.97
CA ASP A 130 -7.99 -1.40 14.39
C ASP A 130 -9.33 -2.00 14.85
N ASP A 131 -10.42 -1.67 14.19
CA ASP A 131 -11.77 -2.17 14.46
C ASP A 131 -12.08 -3.52 13.78
N MET A 132 -11.25 -3.95 12.83
CA MET A 132 -11.36 -5.25 12.14
C MET A 132 -10.75 -6.38 12.98
N LEU A 133 -11.31 -6.63 14.16
CA LEU A 133 -10.78 -7.57 15.15
C LEU A 133 -10.62 -8.99 14.61
N GLY A 134 -9.39 -9.50 14.65
CA GLY A 134 -9.07 -10.87 14.24
C GLY A 134 -8.95 -11.08 12.74
N ILE A 135 -8.99 -10.01 11.94
CA ILE A 135 -8.70 -10.08 10.50
C ILE A 135 -7.18 -9.97 10.30
N ASP A 136 -6.64 -10.86 9.49
CA ASP A 136 -5.20 -10.86 9.15
C ASP A 136 -4.89 -9.94 7.98
N LEU A 137 -5.73 -9.97 6.94
CA LEU A 137 -5.54 -9.26 5.66
C LEU A 137 -6.88 -8.88 5.05
N VAL A 138 -6.85 -7.84 4.22
CA VAL A 138 -7.99 -7.41 3.40
C VAL A 138 -7.60 -7.49 1.93
N ILE A 139 -8.42 -8.16 1.11
CA ILE A 139 -8.17 -8.33 -0.32
C ILE A 139 -9.34 -7.78 -1.15
N PRO A 140 -9.12 -7.36 -2.41
CA PRO A 140 -10.17 -6.81 -3.24
C PRO A 140 -11.18 -7.88 -3.68
N ASP A 141 -12.44 -7.48 -3.79
CA ASP A 141 -13.46 -8.27 -4.48
C ASP A 141 -13.20 -8.25 -5.99
N VAL A 142 -13.03 -9.42 -6.56
CA VAL A 142 -12.74 -9.62 -7.99
C VAL A 142 -13.90 -10.24 -8.77
N THR A 143 -15.12 -10.11 -8.27
CA THR A 143 -16.35 -10.66 -8.90
C THR A 143 -16.47 -10.23 -10.35
N TYR A 144 -16.19 -8.96 -10.66
CA TYR A 144 -16.19 -8.47 -12.04
C TYR A 144 -15.24 -9.26 -12.96
N LEU A 145 -14.05 -9.58 -12.48
CA LEU A 145 -13.06 -10.36 -13.26
C LEU A 145 -13.49 -11.82 -13.40
N LYS A 146 -14.13 -12.41 -12.39
CA LYS A 146 -14.68 -13.78 -12.45
C LYS A 146 -15.78 -13.89 -13.51
N GLU A 147 -16.70 -12.96 -13.52
CA GLU A 147 -17.80 -12.91 -14.49
C GLU A 147 -17.30 -12.71 -15.92
N ASN A 148 -16.14 -12.07 -16.09
CA ASN A 148 -15.50 -11.78 -17.37
C ASN A 148 -14.21 -12.59 -17.61
N ILE A 149 -14.03 -13.74 -16.98
CA ILE A 149 -12.78 -14.51 -16.99
C ILE A 149 -12.26 -14.84 -18.40
N SER A 150 -13.15 -15.08 -19.35
CA SER A 150 -12.78 -15.38 -20.75
C SER A 150 -12.08 -14.21 -21.45
N LYS A 151 -12.33 -12.98 -21.00
CA LYS A 151 -11.69 -11.77 -21.51
C LYS A 151 -10.36 -11.47 -20.83
N VAL A 152 -10.10 -11.95 -19.59
CA VAL A 152 -8.90 -11.61 -18.82
C VAL A 152 -7.66 -12.25 -19.45
N LYS A 153 -6.73 -11.40 -19.91
CA LYS A 153 -5.50 -11.84 -20.62
C LYS A 153 -4.31 -12.02 -19.67
N GLY A 154 -4.31 -11.38 -18.52
CA GLY A 154 -3.26 -11.50 -17.52
C GLY A 154 -3.22 -10.35 -16.52
N PHE A 155 -2.42 -10.57 -15.48
CA PHE A 155 -2.00 -9.53 -14.55
C PHE A 155 -0.67 -8.93 -15.01
N VAL A 156 -0.56 -7.61 -14.94
CA VAL A 156 0.66 -6.86 -15.22
C VAL A 156 1.03 -6.11 -13.95
N ILE A 157 2.15 -6.47 -13.35
CA ILE A 157 2.53 -5.99 -12.02
C ILE A 157 3.58 -4.90 -12.12
N THR A 158 3.33 -3.77 -11.47
CA THR A 158 4.22 -2.61 -11.43
C THR A 158 5.46 -2.85 -10.59
N HIS A 159 5.30 -3.37 -9.38
CA HIS A 159 6.40 -3.67 -8.45
C HIS A 159 5.98 -4.67 -7.35
N GLY A 160 6.91 -5.02 -6.46
CA GLY A 160 6.76 -6.14 -5.53
C GLY A 160 6.31 -5.80 -4.11
N HIS A 161 5.67 -4.65 -3.84
CA HIS A 161 5.08 -4.36 -2.54
C HIS A 161 3.77 -5.13 -2.30
N GLU A 162 3.42 -5.34 -1.03
CA GLU A 162 2.26 -6.13 -0.62
C GLU A 162 0.93 -5.55 -1.14
N ASP A 163 0.81 -4.26 -1.16
CA ASP A 163 -0.35 -3.52 -1.66
C ASP A 163 -0.47 -3.53 -3.20
N HIS A 164 0.47 -4.21 -3.90
CA HIS A 164 0.45 -4.47 -5.35
C HIS A 164 0.48 -5.95 -5.72
N ILE A 165 0.99 -6.84 -4.85
CA ILE A 165 1.07 -8.29 -5.14
C ILE A 165 0.42 -9.19 -4.08
N GLY A 166 0.05 -8.63 -2.94
CA GLY A 166 -0.30 -9.42 -1.76
C GLY A 166 -1.58 -10.23 -1.90
N ALA A 167 -2.54 -9.80 -2.71
CA ALA A 167 -3.78 -10.54 -2.94
C ALA A 167 -3.66 -11.65 -4.01
N LEU A 168 -2.56 -11.69 -4.79
CA LEU A 168 -2.37 -12.69 -5.85
C LEU A 168 -2.60 -14.14 -5.39
N PRO A 169 -2.09 -14.61 -4.23
CA PRO A 169 -2.30 -15.99 -3.80
C PRO A 169 -3.76 -16.36 -3.56
N TYR A 170 -4.58 -15.40 -3.24
CA TYR A 170 -6.02 -15.59 -3.00
C TYR A 170 -6.80 -15.53 -4.31
N VAL A 171 -6.55 -14.48 -5.11
CA VAL A 171 -7.24 -14.22 -6.37
C VAL A 171 -6.95 -15.30 -7.42
N LEU A 172 -5.72 -15.81 -7.50
CA LEU A 172 -5.32 -16.84 -8.47
C LEU A 172 -5.99 -18.20 -8.25
N LYS A 173 -6.57 -18.45 -7.08
CA LYS A 173 -7.39 -19.66 -6.85
C LYS A 173 -8.66 -19.64 -7.72
N GLU A 174 -9.13 -18.45 -8.07
CA GLU A 174 -10.36 -18.24 -8.83
C GLU A 174 -10.08 -17.71 -10.25
N ILE A 175 -9.05 -16.88 -10.41
CA ILE A 175 -8.68 -16.24 -11.69
C ILE A 175 -7.24 -16.62 -12.03
N ASN A 176 -7.04 -17.83 -12.57
CA ASN A 176 -5.70 -18.32 -12.89
C ASN A 176 -5.29 -17.93 -14.32
N VAL A 177 -4.74 -16.76 -14.46
CA VAL A 177 -4.22 -16.19 -15.71
C VAL A 177 -2.73 -15.88 -15.59
N PRO A 178 -1.98 -15.68 -16.71
CA PRO A 178 -0.56 -15.34 -16.65
C PRO A 178 -0.27 -14.05 -15.89
N ILE A 179 0.85 -14.02 -15.17
CA ILE A 179 1.37 -12.83 -14.48
C ILE A 179 2.64 -12.37 -15.20
N TYR A 180 2.69 -11.08 -15.50
CA TYR A 180 3.82 -10.40 -16.15
C TYR A 180 4.43 -9.40 -15.18
N ALA A 181 5.70 -9.55 -14.85
CA ALA A 181 6.41 -8.63 -13.96
C ALA A 181 7.93 -8.69 -14.19
N THR A 182 8.65 -7.74 -13.61
CA THR A 182 10.12 -7.72 -13.60
C THR A 182 10.70 -8.82 -12.72
N LYS A 183 11.99 -9.07 -12.85
CA LYS A 183 12.68 -10.22 -12.27
C LYS A 183 12.55 -10.29 -10.74
N LEU A 184 12.80 -9.17 -10.04
CA LEU A 184 12.71 -9.13 -8.57
C LEU A 184 11.26 -9.32 -8.11
N THR A 185 10.33 -8.61 -8.73
CA THR A 185 8.89 -8.73 -8.45
C THR A 185 8.41 -10.17 -8.60
N LEU A 186 8.80 -10.87 -9.68
CA LEU A 186 8.47 -12.29 -9.85
C LEU A 186 9.14 -13.18 -8.79
N GLY A 187 10.35 -12.84 -8.33
CA GLY A 187 11.01 -13.54 -7.23
C GLY A 187 10.18 -13.52 -5.95
N LEU A 188 9.66 -12.34 -5.61
CA LEU A 188 8.79 -12.15 -4.44
C LEU A 188 7.45 -12.88 -4.61
N ILE A 189 6.82 -12.76 -5.77
CA ILE A 189 5.58 -13.48 -6.10
C ILE A 189 5.78 -15.00 -5.99
N ARG A 190 6.90 -15.55 -6.47
CA ARG A 190 7.21 -16.99 -6.36
C ARG A 190 7.19 -17.48 -4.91
N ASN A 191 7.73 -16.72 -3.98
CA ASN A 191 7.71 -17.10 -2.56
C ASN A 191 6.29 -17.18 -2.03
N LYS A 192 5.45 -16.19 -2.31
CA LYS A 192 4.03 -16.20 -1.94
C LYS A 192 3.29 -17.40 -2.54
N LEU A 193 3.50 -17.67 -3.83
CA LEU A 193 2.86 -18.79 -4.50
C LEU A 193 3.34 -20.16 -3.97
N LYS A 194 4.59 -20.27 -3.50
CA LYS A 194 5.10 -21.46 -2.82
C LYS A 194 4.37 -21.69 -1.48
N GLU A 195 4.20 -20.65 -0.67
CA GLU A 195 3.50 -20.71 0.62
C GLU A 195 2.04 -21.18 0.45
N HIS A 196 1.40 -20.79 -0.66
CA HIS A 196 0.01 -21.14 -0.99
C HIS A 196 -0.12 -22.36 -1.93
N ASN A 197 0.97 -23.08 -2.25
CA ASN A 197 0.98 -24.25 -3.14
C ASN A 197 0.50 -23.97 -4.58
N LEU A 198 0.62 -22.74 -5.08
CA LEU A 198 0.14 -22.30 -6.40
C LEU A 198 1.21 -22.28 -7.50
N MET A 199 2.48 -22.58 -7.16
CA MET A 199 3.60 -22.48 -8.13
C MET A 199 3.43 -23.35 -9.39
N ARG A 200 2.80 -24.54 -9.27
CA ARG A 200 2.65 -25.47 -10.40
C ARG A 200 1.54 -25.07 -11.36
N SER A 201 0.54 -24.35 -10.88
CA SER A 201 -0.64 -23.94 -11.66
C SER A 201 -0.48 -22.57 -12.30
N THR A 202 0.37 -21.69 -11.76
CA THR A 202 0.48 -20.29 -12.18
C THR A 202 1.57 -20.09 -13.24
N LYS A 203 1.25 -19.33 -14.29
CA LYS A 203 2.19 -18.97 -15.36
C LYS A 203 2.83 -17.63 -15.08
N LEU A 204 4.11 -17.65 -14.70
CA LEU A 204 4.93 -16.45 -14.47
C LEU A 204 5.73 -16.11 -15.73
N LYS A 205 5.67 -14.87 -16.17
CA LYS A 205 6.32 -14.30 -17.37
C LYS A 205 7.21 -13.12 -16.98
N GLU A 206 8.51 -13.33 -17.05
CA GLU A 206 9.47 -12.28 -16.81
C GLU A 206 9.48 -11.27 -17.96
N VAL A 207 9.49 -9.98 -17.61
CA VAL A 207 9.60 -8.86 -18.54
C VAL A 207 10.74 -7.93 -18.12
N LYS A 208 11.27 -7.18 -19.07
CA LYS A 208 12.34 -6.20 -18.83
C LYS A 208 11.82 -4.80 -19.10
N HIS A 209 12.43 -3.80 -18.48
CA HIS A 209 12.17 -2.40 -18.82
C HIS A 209 12.43 -2.15 -20.31
N GLY A 210 11.59 -1.36 -20.95
CA GLY A 210 11.56 -1.13 -22.40
C GLY A 210 10.88 -2.23 -23.21
N GLN A 211 10.53 -3.37 -22.60
CA GLN A 211 9.82 -4.45 -23.30
C GLN A 211 8.33 -4.14 -23.45
N VAL A 212 7.80 -4.43 -24.63
CA VAL A 212 6.37 -4.38 -24.94
C VAL A 212 5.82 -5.80 -25.03
N ILE A 213 4.73 -6.08 -24.34
CA ILE A 213 4.00 -7.35 -24.39
C ILE A 213 2.61 -7.14 -24.98
N ASN A 214 2.11 -8.12 -25.75
CA ASN A 214 0.78 -8.07 -26.34
C ASN A 214 -0.20 -8.93 -25.54
N LEU A 215 -1.32 -8.35 -25.14
CA LEU A 215 -2.38 -8.93 -24.31
C LEU A 215 -3.75 -8.68 -24.94
N GLY A 216 -4.10 -9.49 -25.94
CA GLY A 216 -5.30 -9.29 -26.73
C GLY A 216 -5.24 -7.99 -27.54
N ASP A 217 -6.19 -7.08 -27.33
CA ASP A 217 -6.24 -5.77 -28.00
C ASP A 217 -5.29 -4.74 -27.39
N PHE A 218 -4.59 -5.09 -26.30
CA PHE A 218 -3.64 -4.22 -25.62
C PHE A 218 -2.19 -4.59 -25.94
N ALA A 219 -1.33 -3.57 -26.02
CA ALA A 219 0.11 -3.73 -25.88
C ALA A 219 0.56 -2.95 -24.64
N VAL A 220 1.34 -3.57 -23.78
CA VAL A 220 1.80 -2.97 -22.52
C VAL A 220 3.31 -2.88 -22.51
N GLU A 221 3.84 -1.68 -22.33
CA GLU A 221 5.27 -1.39 -22.21
C GLU A 221 5.64 -1.12 -20.75
N PHE A 222 6.72 -1.72 -20.29
CA PHE A 222 7.27 -1.51 -18.95
C PHE A 222 8.33 -0.40 -18.99
N ILE A 223 8.07 0.71 -18.29
CA ILE A 223 8.97 1.86 -18.22
C ILE A 223 9.69 1.83 -16.88
N LYS A 224 11.01 1.99 -16.89
CA LYS A 224 11.81 2.03 -15.65
C LYS A 224 11.41 3.22 -14.77
N THR A 225 11.08 2.94 -13.49
CA THR A 225 10.91 3.94 -12.44
C THR A 225 11.82 3.64 -11.25
N ASN A 226 11.92 4.60 -10.32
CA ASN A 226 12.51 4.37 -9.00
C ASN A 226 11.40 4.42 -7.94
N HIS A 227 11.51 3.55 -6.96
CA HIS A 227 10.64 3.52 -5.79
C HIS A 227 11.47 3.06 -4.56
N SER A 228 10.83 2.72 -3.44
CA SER A 228 11.51 2.13 -2.28
C SER A 228 11.85 0.64 -2.44
N ILE A 229 11.48 0.04 -3.57
CA ILE A 229 11.85 -1.31 -3.99
C ILE A 229 12.45 -1.26 -5.39
N GLN A 230 13.44 -2.11 -5.64
CA GLN A 230 14.08 -2.21 -6.96
C GLN A 230 13.15 -2.84 -8.00
N ASP A 231 13.46 -2.63 -9.28
CA ASP A 231 12.70 -3.13 -10.44
C ASP A 231 11.27 -2.58 -10.57
N ALA A 232 10.95 -1.46 -9.92
CA ALA A 232 9.67 -0.79 -10.11
C ALA A 232 9.49 -0.30 -11.55
N SER A 233 8.26 -0.34 -12.04
CA SER A 233 7.88 0.02 -13.40
C SER A 233 6.62 0.85 -13.44
N ALA A 234 6.62 1.89 -14.27
CA ALA A 234 5.40 2.44 -14.83
C ALA A 234 5.01 1.64 -16.07
N LEU A 235 3.75 1.74 -16.48
CA LEU A 235 3.20 1.02 -17.61
C LEU A 235 2.63 2.00 -18.63
N ALA A 236 3.04 1.86 -19.92
CA ALA A 236 2.32 2.49 -21.00
C ALA A 236 1.40 1.45 -21.66
N ILE A 237 0.10 1.65 -21.54
CA ILE A 237 -0.96 0.75 -21.99
C ILE A 237 -1.50 1.30 -23.31
N TYR A 238 -1.12 0.69 -24.41
CA TYR A 238 -1.57 1.02 -25.75
C TYR A 238 -2.85 0.28 -26.07
N SER A 239 -3.88 1.01 -26.45
CA SER A 239 -5.16 0.49 -26.91
C SER A 239 -5.53 1.09 -28.27
N PRO A 240 -6.54 0.55 -28.99
CA PRO A 240 -7.04 1.17 -30.22
C PRO A 240 -7.64 2.58 -30.02
N VAL A 241 -7.95 2.97 -28.78
CA VAL A 241 -8.52 4.28 -28.43
C VAL A 241 -7.42 5.31 -28.17
N GLY A 242 -6.29 4.89 -27.62
CA GLY A 242 -5.17 5.75 -27.26
C GLY A 242 -4.25 5.13 -26.22
N ILE A 243 -3.30 5.92 -25.75
CA ILE A 243 -2.29 5.51 -24.77
C ILE A 243 -2.74 5.95 -23.38
N VAL A 244 -2.74 5.02 -22.44
CA VAL A 244 -2.87 5.32 -21.00
C VAL A 244 -1.53 5.02 -20.32
N ILE A 245 -1.03 5.95 -19.50
CA ILE A 245 0.12 5.70 -18.66
C ILE A 245 -0.38 5.48 -17.23
N HIS A 246 0.07 4.39 -16.60
CA HIS A 246 -0.08 4.11 -15.18
C HIS A 246 1.30 4.19 -14.54
N THR A 247 1.51 5.14 -13.62
CA THR A 247 2.85 5.38 -13.08
C THR A 247 3.35 4.22 -12.20
N GLY A 248 2.45 3.40 -11.65
CA GLY A 248 2.78 2.65 -10.45
C GLY A 248 3.20 3.64 -9.36
N ASP A 249 3.88 3.15 -8.35
CA ASP A 249 4.50 3.98 -7.34
C ASP A 249 5.88 4.41 -7.82
N PHE A 250 6.21 5.69 -7.63
CA PHE A 250 7.48 6.22 -8.13
C PHE A 250 8.02 7.38 -7.30
N LYS A 251 9.29 7.61 -7.45
CA LYS A 251 9.97 8.88 -7.14
C LYS A 251 10.97 9.21 -8.24
N VAL A 252 11.45 10.43 -8.28
CA VAL A 252 12.50 10.84 -9.21
C VAL A 252 13.84 10.84 -8.47
N ASP A 253 14.55 9.72 -8.51
CA ASP A 253 15.89 9.58 -7.92
C ASP A 253 16.96 9.56 -9.01
N TYR A 254 17.73 10.64 -9.12
CA TYR A 254 18.81 10.76 -10.10
C TYR A 254 20.08 10.00 -9.70
N THR A 255 20.17 9.58 -8.44
CA THR A 255 21.35 8.90 -7.87
C THR A 255 20.93 7.69 -7.05
N PRO A 256 20.18 6.73 -7.63
CA PRO A 256 19.72 5.56 -6.90
C PRO A 256 20.89 4.76 -6.32
N VAL A 257 20.63 3.99 -5.29
CA VAL A 257 21.64 3.13 -4.64
C VAL A 257 22.07 2.01 -5.59
N PHE A 258 21.11 1.43 -6.31
CA PHE A 258 21.31 0.36 -7.25
C PHE A 258 20.54 0.60 -8.56
N GLY A 259 21.14 0.18 -9.68
CA GLY A 259 20.54 0.29 -11.00
C GLY A 259 20.50 1.72 -11.54
N ASP A 260 19.62 1.94 -12.53
CA ASP A 260 19.49 3.19 -13.27
C ASP A 260 18.40 4.08 -12.67
N ALA A 261 18.53 5.39 -12.93
CA ALA A 261 17.49 6.38 -12.62
C ALA A 261 16.20 6.11 -13.41
N ILE A 262 15.12 6.74 -13.00
CA ILE A 262 13.83 6.74 -13.72
C ILE A 262 14.02 7.20 -15.17
N ASP A 263 13.40 6.51 -16.12
CA ASP A 263 13.49 6.82 -17.55
C ASP A 263 12.56 7.98 -17.95
N LEU A 264 12.92 9.19 -17.52
CA LEU A 264 12.18 10.42 -17.85
C LEU A 264 12.15 10.69 -19.35
N GLN A 265 13.20 10.26 -20.09
CA GLN A 265 13.24 10.39 -21.54
C GLN A 265 12.10 9.61 -22.18
N ARG A 266 11.84 8.37 -21.71
CA ARG A 266 10.76 7.53 -22.25
C ARG A 266 9.39 8.12 -22.00
N PHE A 267 9.14 8.69 -20.81
CA PHE A 267 7.91 9.43 -20.53
C PHE A 267 7.70 10.58 -21.54
N ALA A 268 8.72 11.37 -21.81
CA ALA A 268 8.67 12.47 -22.77
C ALA A 268 8.45 11.99 -24.21
N GLU A 269 9.09 10.88 -24.62
CA GLU A 269 8.90 10.28 -25.96
C GLU A 269 7.46 9.78 -26.17
N ILE A 270 6.87 9.16 -25.15
CA ILE A 270 5.47 8.72 -25.20
C ILE A 270 4.55 9.93 -25.17
N GLY A 271 4.86 10.96 -24.36
CA GLY A 271 4.12 12.22 -24.34
C GLY A 271 4.02 12.88 -25.72
N LYS A 272 5.11 12.85 -26.52
CA LYS A 272 5.10 13.36 -27.91
C LYS A 272 4.19 12.58 -28.86
N LYS A 273 3.87 11.31 -28.57
CA LYS A 273 2.92 10.52 -29.36
C LYS A 273 1.46 10.89 -29.09
N GLY A 274 1.20 11.62 -28.00
CA GLY A 274 -0.12 11.94 -27.48
C GLY A 274 -0.61 10.88 -26.51
N VAL A 275 -0.82 11.29 -25.25
CA VAL A 275 -1.31 10.43 -24.17
C VAL A 275 -2.75 10.78 -23.87
N LEU A 276 -3.63 9.77 -23.91
CA LEU A 276 -5.06 9.93 -23.66
C LEU A 276 -5.32 10.18 -22.18
N ALA A 277 -4.74 9.37 -21.30
CA ALA A 277 -4.89 9.53 -19.85
C ALA A 277 -3.59 9.18 -19.10
N LEU A 278 -3.37 9.87 -17.97
CA LEU A 278 -2.34 9.56 -17.01
C LEU A 278 -2.98 9.20 -15.68
N MET A 279 -2.76 7.97 -15.24
CA MET A 279 -3.06 7.48 -13.91
C MET A 279 -1.79 7.62 -13.07
N CYS A 280 -1.78 8.60 -12.16
CA CYS A 280 -0.59 8.96 -11.40
C CYS A 280 -0.82 8.78 -9.90
N GLU A 281 0.12 8.16 -9.19
CA GLU A 281 0.05 7.99 -7.74
C GLU A 281 -0.02 9.33 -7.00
N SER A 282 -0.62 9.34 -5.80
CA SER A 282 -0.95 10.56 -5.05
C SER A 282 -0.42 10.56 -3.61
N THR A 283 0.26 9.51 -3.17
CA THR A 283 0.60 9.26 -1.75
C THR A 283 1.26 10.47 -1.06
N ASN A 284 2.15 11.17 -1.75
CA ASN A 284 2.82 12.37 -1.24
C ASN A 284 2.38 13.68 -1.93
N ALA A 285 1.20 13.72 -2.55
CA ALA A 285 0.71 14.90 -3.25
C ALA A 285 0.54 16.16 -2.35
N GLU A 286 0.42 15.97 -1.03
CA GLU A 286 0.37 17.07 -0.06
C GLU A 286 1.77 17.61 0.31
N ARG A 287 2.85 16.89 -0.04
CA ARG A 287 4.22 17.26 0.34
C ARG A 287 4.87 18.12 -0.74
N PRO A 288 5.32 19.36 -0.40
CA PRO A 288 6.01 20.22 -1.35
C PRO A 288 7.41 19.70 -1.70
N GLY A 289 7.93 20.11 -2.85
CA GLY A 289 9.30 19.83 -3.29
C GLY A 289 9.47 18.44 -3.90
N PHE A 290 10.65 17.88 -3.73
CA PHE A 290 11.09 16.59 -4.26
C PHE A 290 11.39 15.61 -3.13
N THR A 291 11.17 14.34 -3.40
CA THR A 291 11.63 13.26 -2.52
C THR A 291 13.15 13.11 -2.61
N MET A 292 13.81 13.00 -1.48
CA MET A 292 15.26 12.85 -1.43
C MET A 292 15.71 11.48 -2.00
N SER A 293 16.95 11.43 -2.50
CA SER A 293 17.57 10.17 -2.93
C SER A 293 17.74 9.20 -1.75
N GLU A 294 17.47 7.92 -2.00
CA GLU A 294 17.69 6.85 -1.02
C GLU A 294 19.14 6.80 -0.52
N ARG A 295 20.09 7.20 -1.36
CA ARG A 295 21.53 7.27 -1.03
C ARG A 295 21.83 8.18 0.17
N THR A 296 21.00 9.20 0.45
CA THR A 296 21.20 10.10 1.58
C THR A 296 21.13 9.38 2.93
N VAL A 297 20.31 8.32 3.03
CA VAL A 297 20.21 7.53 4.26
C VAL A 297 21.51 6.78 4.58
N GLY A 298 22.28 6.40 3.57
CA GLY A 298 23.58 5.77 3.77
C GLY A 298 24.56 6.66 4.54
N HIS A 299 24.58 7.97 4.26
CA HIS A 299 25.39 8.91 5.02
C HIS A 299 24.93 9.07 6.47
N VAL A 300 23.62 9.01 6.70
CA VAL A 300 23.07 9.03 8.07
C VAL A 300 23.52 7.78 8.82
N PHE A 301 23.49 6.60 8.20
CA PHE A 301 24.01 5.38 8.81
C PHE A 301 25.50 5.48 9.14
N ASP A 302 26.32 6.03 8.25
CA ASP A 302 27.77 6.23 8.52
C ASP A 302 27.99 7.10 9.76
N ASN A 303 27.23 8.18 9.92
CA ASN A 303 27.28 9.04 11.10
C ASN A 303 26.84 8.30 12.36
N LEU A 304 25.71 7.60 12.33
CA LEU A 304 25.19 6.86 13.47
C LEU A 304 26.12 5.71 13.89
N PHE A 305 26.69 4.96 12.95
CA PHE A 305 27.66 3.90 13.27
C PHE A 305 28.95 4.46 13.88
N ASN A 306 29.34 5.66 13.49
CA ASN A 306 30.48 6.35 14.07
C ASN A 306 30.18 6.86 15.49
N GLU A 307 28.97 7.40 15.74
CA GLU A 307 28.54 7.89 17.05
C GLU A 307 28.37 6.73 18.07
N TYR A 308 27.75 5.62 17.63
CA TYR A 308 27.42 4.48 18.49
C TYR A 308 28.36 3.29 18.27
N ARG A 309 29.68 3.56 18.27
CA ARG A 309 30.74 2.55 18.00
C ARG A 309 30.76 1.40 18.99
N THR A 310 30.39 1.64 20.24
CA THR A 310 30.47 0.67 21.33
C THR A 310 29.14 -0.07 21.57
N SER A 311 28.07 0.35 20.92
CA SER A 311 26.74 -0.24 21.08
C SER A 311 26.48 -1.35 20.07
N ARG A 312 25.65 -2.32 20.45
CA ARG A 312 24.95 -3.17 19.48
C ARG A 312 23.91 -2.32 18.77
N ILE A 313 23.90 -2.38 17.42
CA ILE A 313 22.98 -1.60 16.60
C ILE A 313 21.86 -2.52 16.10
N ILE A 314 20.61 -2.12 16.28
CA ILE A 314 19.42 -2.82 15.81
C ILE A 314 18.66 -1.88 14.90
N ILE A 315 18.46 -2.26 13.63
CA ILE A 315 17.81 -1.40 12.63
C ILE A 315 16.52 -2.07 12.17
N ALA A 316 15.40 -1.40 12.45
CA ALA A 316 14.09 -1.80 11.98
C ALA A 316 13.76 -1.04 10.68
N THR A 317 13.41 -1.76 9.63
CA THR A 317 13.06 -1.19 8.32
C THR A 317 12.06 -2.06 7.58
N PHE A 318 11.49 -1.57 6.48
CA PHE A 318 10.69 -2.37 5.58
C PHE A 318 11.52 -3.46 4.92
N ALA A 319 11.01 -4.68 4.94
CA ALA A 319 11.70 -5.83 4.34
C ALA A 319 11.91 -5.67 2.82
N SER A 320 10.98 -5.01 2.15
CA SER A 320 10.99 -4.77 0.71
C SER A 320 12.02 -3.72 0.26
N ASN A 321 12.53 -2.87 1.17
CA ASN A 321 13.52 -1.85 0.81
C ASN A 321 14.93 -2.45 0.74
N VAL A 322 15.20 -3.15 -0.36
CA VAL A 322 16.48 -3.83 -0.62
C VAL A 322 17.64 -2.85 -0.67
N ASP A 323 17.43 -1.64 -1.19
CA ASP A 323 18.46 -0.59 -1.26
C ASP A 323 18.88 -0.11 0.13
N ARG A 324 17.92 0.01 1.07
CA ARG A 324 18.18 0.34 2.47
C ARG A 324 18.99 -0.77 3.15
N VAL A 325 18.58 -2.02 2.95
CA VAL A 325 19.30 -3.20 3.46
C VAL A 325 20.73 -3.24 2.92
N GLN A 326 20.93 -2.97 1.62
CA GLN A 326 22.28 -2.89 1.03
C GLN A 326 23.13 -1.82 1.69
N GLN A 327 22.60 -0.64 1.94
CA GLN A 327 23.31 0.45 2.61
C GLN A 327 23.70 0.07 4.04
N ILE A 328 22.79 -0.58 4.79
CA ILE A 328 23.08 -1.06 6.15
C ILE A 328 24.21 -2.09 6.13
N ILE A 329 24.16 -3.08 5.23
CA ILE A 329 25.20 -4.12 5.09
C ILE A 329 26.55 -3.49 4.72
N ASN A 330 26.57 -2.56 3.76
CA ASN A 330 27.79 -1.87 3.34
C ASN A 330 28.42 -1.07 4.50
N THR A 331 27.58 -0.36 5.27
CA THR A 331 28.05 0.39 6.46
C THR A 331 28.55 -0.56 7.52
N ALA A 332 27.83 -1.63 7.84
CA ALA A 332 28.27 -2.64 8.81
C ALA A 332 29.64 -3.24 8.41
N TYR A 333 29.82 -3.58 7.14
CA TYR A 333 31.09 -4.09 6.62
C TYR A 333 32.24 -3.10 6.80
N ARG A 334 32.03 -1.81 6.44
CA ARG A 334 33.07 -0.76 6.62
C ARG A 334 33.48 -0.57 8.09
N PHE A 335 32.55 -0.76 9.04
CA PHE A 335 32.82 -0.68 10.47
C PHE A 335 33.26 -2.01 11.09
N GLY A 336 33.50 -3.05 10.28
CA GLY A 336 33.96 -4.37 10.72
C GLY A 336 32.95 -5.08 11.63
N ARG A 337 31.64 -4.88 11.39
CA ARG A 337 30.53 -5.48 12.14
C ARG A 337 29.93 -6.64 11.37
N LYS A 338 29.42 -7.63 12.10
CA LYS A 338 28.62 -8.74 11.60
C LYS A 338 27.14 -8.32 11.53
N VAL A 339 26.45 -8.77 10.52
CA VAL A 339 25.02 -8.51 10.33
C VAL A 339 24.23 -9.78 10.56
N ALA A 340 23.23 -9.73 11.40
CA ALA A 340 22.24 -10.79 11.52
C ALA A 340 20.86 -10.25 11.13
N VAL A 341 20.03 -11.11 10.53
CA VAL A 341 18.71 -10.74 10.02
C VAL A 341 17.64 -11.47 10.82
N GLU A 342 16.59 -10.75 11.22
CA GLU A 342 15.47 -11.32 11.97
C GLU A 342 14.13 -10.82 11.45
N GLY A 343 13.15 -11.74 11.39
CA GLY A 343 11.83 -11.54 10.82
C GLY A 343 11.68 -12.30 9.50
N ARG A 344 10.58 -13.09 9.40
CA ARG A 344 10.34 -14.00 8.26
C ARG A 344 10.38 -13.28 6.91
N SER A 345 9.65 -12.18 6.77
CA SER A 345 9.62 -11.42 5.52
C SER A 345 10.99 -10.84 5.16
N MET A 346 11.76 -10.33 6.13
CA MET A 346 13.10 -9.81 5.92
C MET A 346 14.06 -10.90 5.40
N VAL A 347 14.06 -12.06 6.04
CA VAL A 347 14.88 -13.21 5.61
C VAL A 347 14.51 -13.64 4.18
N ASN A 348 13.20 -13.75 3.89
CA ASN A 348 12.72 -14.14 2.57
C ASN A 348 13.13 -13.16 1.47
N VAL A 349 12.95 -11.86 1.70
CA VAL A 349 13.32 -10.83 0.71
C VAL A 349 14.83 -10.76 0.49
N ILE A 350 15.63 -10.79 1.56
CA ILE A 350 17.10 -10.80 1.46
C ILE A 350 17.59 -12.04 0.70
N SER A 351 17.04 -13.21 0.96
CA SER A 351 17.38 -14.43 0.23
C SER A 351 17.10 -14.30 -1.27
N VAL A 352 15.89 -13.85 -1.63
CA VAL A 352 15.51 -13.64 -3.04
C VAL A 352 16.37 -12.58 -3.71
N ALA A 353 16.57 -11.44 -3.05
CA ALA A 353 17.36 -10.35 -3.61
C ALA A 353 18.82 -10.75 -3.83
N SER A 354 19.42 -11.51 -2.90
CA SER A 354 20.76 -12.06 -3.04
C SER A 354 20.86 -13.08 -4.18
N GLU A 355 19.94 -14.06 -4.23
CA GLU A 355 19.89 -15.08 -5.28
C GLU A 355 19.77 -14.46 -6.68
N LEU A 356 18.97 -13.40 -6.81
CA LEU A 356 18.74 -12.71 -8.08
C LEU A 356 19.81 -11.66 -8.43
N GLY A 357 20.74 -11.35 -7.50
CA GLY A 357 21.84 -10.42 -7.70
C GLY A 357 21.51 -8.94 -7.43
N TYR A 358 20.38 -8.66 -6.76
CA TYR A 358 20.00 -7.31 -6.35
C TYR A 358 20.60 -6.89 -5.01
N LEU A 359 21.09 -7.82 -4.23
CA LEU A 359 21.77 -7.59 -2.97
C LEU A 359 23.16 -8.24 -2.99
N GLN A 360 24.18 -7.45 -2.70
CA GLN A 360 25.58 -7.90 -2.62
C GLN A 360 26.02 -7.94 -1.16
N ILE A 361 26.30 -9.14 -0.67
CA ILE A 361 26.72 -9.35 0.71
C ILE A 361 28.22 -9.70 0.72
N PRO A 362 29.10 -8.83 1.26
CA PRO A 362 30.51 -9.15 1.38
C PRO A 362 30.72 -10.42 2.22
N GLU A 363 31.74 -11.21 1.86
CA GLU A 363 32.06 -12.45 2.57
C GLU A 363 32.23 -12.23 4.09
N ASN A 364 31.81 -13.18 4.86
CA ASN A 364 31.90 -13.15 6.33
C ASN A 364 31.19 -11.98 7.01
N THR A 365 30.27 -11.28 6.33
CA THR A 365 29.49 -10.17 6.91
C THR A 365 28.18 -10.68 7.52
N LEU A 366 27.44 -11.52 6.82
CA LEU A 366 26.18 -12.09 7.29
C LEU A 366 26.45 -13.29 8.22
N ILE A 367 25.76 -13.33 9.35
CA ILE A 367 25.77 -14.43 10.32
C ILE A 367 24.36 -14.86 10.67
N GLU A 368 24.21 -16.12 11.10
CA GLU A 368 22.94 -16.61 11.63
C GLU A 368 22.60 -15.94 12.96
N ILE A 369 21.31 -15.73 13.20
CA ILE A 369 20.83 -15.07 14.43
C ILE A 369 21.33 -15.77 15.72
N ASP A 370 21.49 -17.10 15.69
CA ASP A 370 21.99 -17.88 16.83
C ASP A 370 23.48 -17.66 17.12
N GLN A 371 24.22 -17.14 16.15
CA GLN A 371 25.64 -16.82 16.28
C GLN A 371 25.89 -15.45 16.90
N VAL A 372 24.86 -14.59 17.00
CA VAL A 372 24.98 -13.23 17.58
C VAL A 372 25.62 -13.24 18.96
N LYS A 373 25.28 -14.22 19.79
CA LYS A 373 25.85 -14.40 21.14
C LYS A 373 27.36 -14.64 21.18
N ASN A 374 27.97 -15.01 20.05
CA ASN A 374 29.40 -15.31 19.97
C ASN A 374 30.25 -14.07 19.63
N TYR A 375 29.61 -12.92 19.40
CA TYR A 375 30.28 -11.67 19.06
C TYR A 375 30.04 -10.61 20.14
N PRO A 376 31.00 -9.73 20.40
CA PRO A 376 30.80 -8.59 21.29
C PRO A 376 29.79 -7.62 20.68
N ASP A 377 29.06 -6.88 21.53
CA ASP A 377 27.95 -6.02 21.11
C ASP A 377 28.36 -4.96 20.06
N ASP A 378 29.57 -4.39 20.19
CA ASP A 378 30.13 -3.41 19.23
C ASP A 378 30.45 -4.00 17.85
N LYS A 379 30.38 -5.32 17.70
CA LYS A 379 30.58 -6.04 16.45
C LYS A 379 29.32 -6.58 15.81
N VAL A 380 28.15 -6.24 16.36
CA VAL A 380 26.87 -6.77 15.89
C VAL A 380 25.95 -5.67 15.36
N VAL A 381 25.32 -5.94 14.23
CA VAL A 381 24.18 -5.21 13.67
C VAL A 381 23.04 -6.21 13.44
N LEU A 382 21.86 -5.88 13.92
CA LEU A 382 20.65 -6.63 13.62
C LEU A 382 19.80 -5.84 12.64
N ILE A 383 19.34 -6.47 11.55
CA ILE A 383 18.32 -5.93 10.65
C ILE A 383 17.03 -6.68 10.94
N THR A 384 15.95 -5.96 11.25
CA THR A 384 14.73 -6.59 11.73
C THR A 384 13.46 -5.95 11.14
N THR A 385 12.36 -6.72 11.18
CA THR A 385 11.00 -6.22 10.93
C THR A 385 10.40 -5.63 12.20
N GLY A 386 9.24 -4.96 12.07
CA GLY A 386 8.51 -4.38 13.21
C GLY A 386 8.66 -2.88 13.32
N SER A 387 9.09 -2.23 12.25
CA SER A 387 9.19 -0.77 12.17
C SER A 387 7.82 -0.07 12.14
N GLN A 388 6.74 -0.81 11.95
CA GLN A 388 5.35 -0.32 11.97
C GLN A 388 4.61 -0.68 13.27
N GLY A 389 5.28 -1.28 14.24
CA GLY A 389 4.70 -1.60 15.54
C GLY A 389 3.80 -2.84 15.53
N GLU A 390 3.79 -3.63 14.46
CA GLU A 390 3.01 -4.87 14.35
C GLU A 390 3.36 -5.82 15.52
N SER A 391 2.37 -6.28 16.24
CA SER A 391 2.56 -7.02 17.51
C SER A 391 3.36 -8.32 17.33
N MET A 392 3.20 -8.99 16.18
CA MET A 392 3.89 -10.25 15.86
C MET A 392 5.25 -10.06 15.20
N ALA A 393 5.63 -8.83 14.83
CA ALA A 393 6.92 -8.54 14.22
C ALA A 393 8.09 -8.76 15.20
N ALA A 394 9.29 -8.94 14.64
CA ALA A 394 10.45 -9.32 15.43
C ALA A 394 10.82 -8.25 16.48
N LEU A 395 10.85 -6.95 16.10
CA LEU A 395 11.19 -5.87 17.04
C LEU A 395 10.16 -5.73 18.17
N SER A 396 8.85 -5.82 17.85
CA SER A 396 7.78 -5.75 18.86
C SER A 396 7.89 -6.89 19.88
N ARG A 397 8.20 -8.11 19.40
CA ARG A 397 8.47 -9.25 20.29
C ARG A 397 9.73 -9.07 21.15
N MET A 398 10.78 -8.42 20.62
CA MET A 398 11.98 -8.04 21.40
C MET A 398 11.62 -6.99 22.45
N ALA A 399 10.83 -5.98 22.10
CA ALA A 399 10.35 -4.95 23.01
C ALA A 399 9.51 -5.54 24.16
N ALA A 400 8.64 -6.50 23.85
CA ALA A 400 7.80 -7.19 24.84
C ALA A 400 8.52 -8.32 25.64
N ASN A 401 9.81 -8.58 25.42
CA ASN A 401 10.59 -9.69 26.01
C ASN A 401 10.06 -11.11 25.68
N ILE A 402 9.33 -11.26 24.58
CA ILE A 402 8.82 -12.58 24.12
C ILE A 402 9.60 -13.14 22.93
N HIS A 403 10.63 -12.43 22.49
CA HIS A 403 11.51 -12.91 21.42
C HIS A 403 12.47 -13.99 21.95
N LYS A 404 12.49 -15.16 21.26
CA LYS A 404 13.19 -16.35 21.79
C LYS A 404 14.72 -16.27 21.78
N LYS A 405 15.30 -15.45 20.87
CA LYS A 405 16.75 -15.46 20.60
C LYS A 405 17.45 -14.15 20.98
N ILE A 406 16.76 -13.03 20.96
CA ILE A 406 17.32 -11.70 21.20
C ILE A 406 16.59 -11.03 22.36
N THR A 407 17.37 -10.54 23.30
CA THR A 407 16.92 -9.69 24.41
C THR A 407 17.52 -8.30 24.23
N ILE A 408 16.71 -7.26 24.43
CA ILE A 408 17.14 -5.85 24.38
C ILE A 408 17.97 -5.55 25.63
N LYS A 409 19.10 -4.89 25.43
CA LYS A 409 20.06 -4.50 26.49
C LYS A 409 20.02 -2.98 26.68
N PRO A 410 20.37 -2.47 27.90
CA PRO A 410 20.34 -1.03 28.16
C PRO A 410 21.22 -0.16 27.25
N ASN A 411 22.30 -0.74 26.71
CA ASN A 411 23.20 0.00 25.80
C ASN A 411 22.96 -0.27 24.32
N ASP A 412 21.86 -0.91 23.95
CA ASP A 412 21.51 -1.10 22.54
C ASP A 412 21.12 0.24 21.91
N THR A 413 21.53 0.43 20.67
CA THR A 413 21.07 1.52 19.83
C THR A 413 20.08 0.98 18.80
N ILE A 414 18.84 1.43 18.88
CA ILE A 414 17.75 0.97 18.01
C ILE A 414 17.36 2.08 17.06
N ILE A 415 17.42 1.79 15.76
CA ILE A 415 17.18 2.75 14.69
C ILE A 415 15.92 2.33 13.94
N PHE A 416 14.89 3.18 13.95
CA PHE A 416 13.71 3.04 13.09
C PHE A 416 14.00 3.72 11.76
N SER A 417 14.28 2.92 10.75
CA SER A 417 14.56 3.40 9.39
C SER A 417 13.31 3.28 8.51
N SER A 418 12.20 3.76 9.04
CA SER A 418 10.91 3.91 8.37
C SER A 418 10.07 4.95 9.10
N ASN A 419 9.16 5.62 8.39
CA ASN A 419 8.11 6.41 9.03
C ASN A 419 6.88 5.51 9.27
N PRO A 420 6.07 5.80 10.31
CA PRO A 420 4.78 5.13 10.46
C PRO A 420 3.91 5.33 9.22
N ILE A 421 3.30 4.26 8.74
CA ILE A 421 2.20 4.33 7.80
C ILE A 421 1.00 4.97 8.54
N PRO A 422 0.19 5.83 7.88
CA PRO A 422 -1.00 6.39 8.51
C PRO A 422 -1.85 5.31 9.22
N GLY A 423 -2.18 5.57 10.49
CA GLY A 423 -2.86 4.60 11.37
C GLY A 423 -1.94 3.82 12.34
N ASN A 424 -0.66 3.68 12.03
CA ASN A 424 0.29 2.89 12.86
C ASN A 424 1.03 3.73 13.93
N GLU A 425 0.77 5.02 14.04
CA GLU A 425 1.51 5.94 14.93
C GLU A 425 1.47 5.50 16.40
N LYS A 426 0.31 5.05 16.88
CA LYS A 426 0.14 4.56 18.27
C LYS A 426 0.94 3.30 18.52
N ALA A 427 0.90 2.34 17.59
CA ALA A 427 1.62 1.08 17.71
C ALA A 427 3.14 1.29 17.70
N VAL A 428 3.64 2.13 16.81
CA VAL A 428 5.06 2.50 16.74
C VAL A 428 5.50 3.23 18.01
N SER A 429 4.73 4.20 18.49
CA SER A 429 5.01 4.93 19.73
C SER A 429 5.07 4.00 20.95
N LYS A 430 4.18 3.02 21.03
CA LYS A 430 4.19 2.00 22.08
C LYS A 430 5.51 1.22 22.08
N VAL A 431 5.94 0.72 20.93
CA VAL A 431 7.20 -0.05 20.81
C VAL A 431 8.40 0.83 21.18
N ILE A 432 8.46 2.09 20.73
CA ILE A 432 9.50 3.05 21.10
C ILE A 432 9.58 3.21 22.62
N ASN A 433 8.44 3.39 23.30
CA ASN A 433 8.39 3.53 24.74
C ASN A 433 8.86 2.26 25.46
N GLU A 434 8.42 1.07 25.04
CA GLU A 434 8.84 -0.21 25.60
C GLU A 434 10.36 -0.42 25.48
N LEU A 435 10.95 -0.05 24.34
CA LEU A 435 12.41 -0.13 24.12
C LEU A 435 13.16 0.89 24.99
N SER A 436 12.64 2.11 25.12
CA SER A 436 13.23 3.17 25.95
C SER A 436 13.20 2.80 27.43
N MET A 437 12.11 2.18 27.94
CA MET A 437 12.01 1.68 29.32
C MET A 437 13.05 0.59 29.63
N LYS A 438 13.59 -0.10 28.61
CA LYS A 438 14.69 -1.07 28.77
C LYS A 438 16.08 -0.41 28.80
N GLY A 439 16.14 0.92 28.71
CA GLY A 439 17.38 1.68 28.67
C GLY A 439 18.06 1.71 27.30
N ALA A 440 17.41 1.24 26.25
CA ALA A 440 17.94 1.33 24.90
C ALA A 440 17.84 2.76 24.37
N LYS A 441 18.83 3.17 23.56
CA LYS A 441 18.78 4.43 22.81
C LYS A 441 17.94 4.22 21.54
N VAL A 442 16.83 4.95 21.40
CA VAL A 442 15.96 4.84 20.22
C VAL A 442 16.11 6.08 19.34
N ILE A 443 16.37 5.87 18.06
CA ILE A 443 16.52 6.88 17.00
C ILE A 443 15.46 6.63 15.93
N PHE A 444 14.63 7.64 15.67
CA PHE A 444 13.50 7.53 14.74
C PHE A 444 13.30 8.77 13.85
N GLN A 445 14.24 9.71 13.89
CA GLN A 445 14.23 10.93 13.05
C GLN A 445 15.34 10.87 12.01
N ASP A 446 15.06 11.41 10.81
CA ASP A 446 16.02 11.61 9.72
C ASP A 446 16.70 10.34 9.14
N VAL A 447 16.16 9.16 9.43
CA VAL A 447 16.70 7.86 8.97
C VAL A 447 15.83 7.20 7.91
N HIS A 448 14.92 7.95 7.31
CA HIS A 448 13.99 7.45 6.30
C HIS A 448 13.81 8.44 5.16
N VAL A 449 13.69 7.89 3.96
CA VAL A 449 13.28 8.61 2.74
C VAL A 449 12.10 7.87 2.14
N SER A 450 11.07 8.60 1.74
CA SER A 450 9.87 8.05 1.08
C SER A 450 10.21 7.41 -0.27
N GLY A 451 9.42 6.45 -0.69
CA GLY A 451 9.44 5.89 -2.05
C GLY A 451 8.56 6.64 -3.04
N HIS A 452 7.70 7.55 -2.57
CA HIS A 452 6.63 8.18 -3.35
C HIS A 452 6.97 9.61 -3.76
N ALA A 453 6.44 10.02 -4.91
CA ALA A 453 6.63 11.32 -5.53
C ALA A 453 5.97 12.46 -4.74
N CYS A 454 6.73 13.51 -4.43
CA CYS A 454 6.21 14.78 -3.94
C CYS A 454 5.69 15.66 -5.08
N GLN A 455 5.18 16.87 -4.76
CA GLN A 455 4.48 17.75 -5.71
C GLN A 455 5.28 18.06 -6.97
N GLU A 456 6.57 18.37 -6.85
CA GLU A 456 7.39 18.75 -8.03
C GLU A 456 7.70 17.55 -8.93
N GLU A 457 7.75 16.34 -8.38
CA GLU A 457 7.92 15.11 -9.15
C GLU A 457 6.65 14.75 -9.91
N ILE A 458 5.48 14.92 -9.28
CA ILE A 458 4.16 14.80 -9.93
C ILE A 458 4.06 15.80 -11.07
N LYS A 459 4.36 17.09 -10.83
CA LYS A 459 4.37 18.13 -11.87
C LYS A 459 5.30 17.80 -13.03
N LEU A 460 6.48 17.24 -12.73
CA LEU A 460 7.46 16.84 -13.74
C LEU A 460 6.86 15.78 -14.68
N ILE A 461 6.27 14.70 -14.14
CA ILE A 461 5.68 13.64 -14.96
C ILE A 461 4.52 14.18 -15.80
N TYR A 462 3.60 14.97 -15.23
CA TYR A 462 2.53 15.62 -15.99
C TYR A 462 3.05 16.51 -17.12
N SER A 463 4.12 17.27 -16.86
CA SER A 463 4.76 18.16 -17.85
C SER A 463 5.43 17.40 -19.01
N LEU A 464 6.01 16.22 -18.74
CA LEU A 464 6.62 15.36 -19.75
C LEU A 464 5.57 14.60 -20.58
N VAL A 465 4.54 14.08 -19.92
CA VAL A 465 3.49 13.23 -20.53
C VAL A 465 2.44 14.05 -21.25
N LYS A 466 2.03 15.20 -20.71
CA LYS A 466 0.97 16.08 -21.23
C LYS A 466 -0.30 15.33 -21.59
N PRO A 467 -0.92 14.63 -20.65
CA PRO A 467 -2.10 13.82 -20.91
C PRO A 467 -3.32 14.69 -21.22
N LYS A 468 -4.27 14.16 -22.00
CA LYS A 468 -5.58 14.79 -22.18
C LYS A 468 -6.42 14.70 -20.90
N TYR A 469 -6.39 13.56 -20.23
CA TYR A 469 -7.11 13.30 -18.97
C TYR A 469 -6.16 12.93 -17.85
N ALA A 470 -6.46 13.44 -16.65
CA ALA A 470 -5.73 13.13 -15.42
C ALA A 470 -6.60 12.29 -14.50
N ILE A 471 -6.02 11.23 -13.95
CA ILE A 471 -6.67 10.30 -13.02
C ILE A 471 -5.74 10.09 -11.83
N PRO A 472 -5.89 10.85 -10.74
CA PRO A 472 -5.19 10.59 -9.49
C PRO A 472 -5.53 9.19 -8.96
N ILE A 473 -4.50 8.43 -8.58
CA ILE A 473 -4.65 7.08 -8.02
C ILE A 473 -3.77 6.92 -6.77
N HIS A 474 -3.90 5.79 -6.08
CA HIS A 474 -3.05 5.38 -4.96
C HIS A 474 -2.98 6.42 -3.85
N GLY A 475 -3.98 6.47 -2.99
CA GLY A 475 -4.08 7.40 -1.87
C GLY A 475 -5.48 7.56 -1.33
N GLU A 476 -5.57 8.11 -0.13
CA GLU A 476 -6.82 8.54 0.46
C GLU A 476 -7.43 9.71 -0.34
N TYR A 477 -8.71 9.97 -0.15
CA TYR A 477 -9.43 11.04 -0.88
C TYR A 477 -8.73 12.41 -0.81
N ARG A 478 -8.11 12.74 0.34
CA ARG A 478 -7.34 14.00 0.49
C ARG A 478 -6.12 14.06 -0.42
N HIS A 479 -5.41 12.94 -0.60
CA HIS A 479 -4.25 12.85 -1.49
C HIS A 479 -4.65 13.00 -2.95
N LEU A 480 -5.75 12.32 -3.36
CA LEU A 480 -6.30 12.43 -4.72
C LEU A 480 -6.73 13.88 -5.02
N THR A 481 -7.34 14.56 -4.03
CA THR A 481 -7.76 15.96 -4.13
C THR A 481 -6.56 16.90 -4.19
N ALA A 482 -5.52 16.67 -3.40
CA ALA A 482 -4.29 17.46 -3.46
C ALA A 482 -3.64 17.35 -4.85
N GLN A 483 -3.56 16.16 -5.43
CA GLN A 483 -3.04 15.98 -6.79
C GLN A 483 -3.92 16.67 -7.83
N LYS A 484 -5.26 16.62 -7.69
CA LYS A 484 -6.17 17.35 -8.57
C LYS A 484 -5.82 18.84 -8.63
N HIS A 485 -5.58 19.49 -7.49
CA HIS A 485 -5.19 20.90 -7.45
C HIS A 485 -3.86 21.16 -8.16
N ILE A 486 -2.86 20.28 -7.95
CA ILE A 486 -1.58 20.37 -8.67
C ILE A 486 -1.79 20.33 -10.19
N VAL A 487 -2.68 19.45 -10.64
CA VAL A 487 -2.95 19.25 -12.07
C VAL A 487 -3.77 20.42 -12.66
N GLU A 488 -4.71 20.99 -11.90
CA GLU A 488 -5.42 22.22 -12.28
C GLU A 488 -4.44 23.39 -12.46
N ASP A 489 -3.46 23.54 -11.57
CA ASP A 489 -2.43 24.58 -11.64
C ASP A 489 -1.51 24.40 -12.88
N LEU A 490 -1.34 23.17 -13.36
CA LEU A 490 -0.63 22.88 -14.61
C LEU A 490 -1.47 23.17 -15.87
N GLY A 491 -2.73 23.59 -15.71
CA GLY A 491 -3.61 24.02 -16.79
C GLY A 491 -4.44 22.90 -17.42
N ILE A 492 -4.54 21.72 -16.81
CA ILE A 492 -5.50 20.69 -17.26
C ILE A 492 -6.91 21.13 -16.82
N PRO A 493 -7.90 21.22 -17.75
CA PRO A 493 -9.26 21.60 -17.42
C PRO A 493 -9.89 20.68 -16.37
N LYS A 494 -10.69 21.26 -15.45
CA LYS A 494 -11.33 20.50 -14.34
C LYS A 494 -12.17 19.32 -14.82
N GLU A 495 -12.85 19.50 -15.95
CA GLU A 495 -13.67 18.48 -16.60
C GLU A 495 -12.84 17.29 -17.15
N ASN A 496 -11.53 17.47 -17.27
CA ASN A 496 -10.60 16.43 -17.73
C ASN A 496 -9.86 15.73 -16.55
N ILE A 497 -10.21 16.05 -15.30
CA ILE A 497 -9.61 15.45 -14.12
C ILE A 497 -10.65 14.60 -13.41
N PHE A 498 -10.38 13.29 -13.31
CA PHE A 498 -11.30 12.31 -12.74
C PHE A 498 -10.77 11.80 -11.39
N ILE A 499 -11.40 12.22 -10.29
CA ILE A 499 -11.27 11.52 -9.01
C ILE A 499 -12.31 10.39 -9.05
N LEU A 500 -11.83 9.16 -9.14
CA LEU A 500 -12.66 7.96 -9.20
C LEU A 500 -12.73 7.32 -7.82
N SER A 501 -13.85 6.66 -7.53
CA SER A 501 -13.97 5.72 -6.43
C SER A 501 -13.81 4.29 -6.94
N SER A 502 -13.44 3.35 -6.08
CA SER A 502 -13.40 1.93 -6.44
C SER A 502 -14.75 1.48 -6.97
N GLY A 503 -14.74 0.75 -8.09
CA GLY A 503 -15.93 0.32 -8.82
C GLY A 503 -16.41 1.26 -9.91
N ASN A 504 -15.98 2.51 -9.97
CA ASN A 504 -16.40 3.40 -11.07
C ASN A 504 -15.92 2.87 -12.41
N VAL A 505 -16.74 3.05 -13.45
CA VAL A 505 -16.42 2.71 -14.84
C VAL A 505 -16.19 3.99 -15.62
N LEU A 506 -14.93 4.32 -15.90
CA LEU A 506 -14.55 5.43 -16.76
C LEU A 506 -14.42 4.93 -18.20
N GLU A 507 -15.32 5.38 -19.08
CA GLU A 507 -15.28 5.08 -20.52
C GLU A 507 -14.59 6.21 -21.29
N LEU A 508 -13.66 5.82 -22.18
CA LEU A 508 -12.95 6.73 -23.10
C LEU A 508 -13.15 6.24 -24.54
N ASP A 509 -13.43 7.16 -25.46
CA ASP A 509 -13.57 6.87 -26.89
C ASP A 509 -12.56 7.62 -27.77
N GLY A 510 -11.55 8.26 -27.16
CA GLY A 510 -10.54 9.08 -27.82
C GLY A 510 -10.94 10.55 -27.99
N GLN A 511 -12.23 10.84 -28.00
CA GLN A 511 -12.77 12.21 -28.09
C GLN A 511 -13.28 12.68 -26.73
N ASP A 512 -13.95 11.80 -26.00
CA ASP A 512 -14.63 12.09 -24.74
C ASP A 512 -14.26 11.06 -23.67
N ALA A 513 -14.45 11.45 -22.42
CA ALA A 513 -14.27 10.60 -21.24
C ALA A 513 -15.43 10.83 -20.27
N LYS A 514 -16.03 9.75 -19.78
CA LYS A 514 -17.19 9.83 -18.90
C LYS A 514 -17.27 8.65 -17.94
N VAL A 515 -17.57 8.91 -16.67
CA VAL A 515 -18.01 7.88 -15.74
C VAL A 515 -19.44 7.46 -16.11
N THR A 516 -19.60 6.21 -16.51
CA THR A 516 -20.87 5.70 -17.08
C THR A 516 -21.64 4.77 -16.16
N GLY A 517 -21.04 4.32 -15.07
CA GLY A 517 -21.66 3.42 -14.11
C GLY A 517 -20.66 2.94 -13.07
N SER A 518 -21.03 1.87 -12.39
CA SER A 518 -20.19 1.19 -11.42
C SER A 518 -20.33 -0.32 -11.53
N VAL A 519 -19.28 -1.04 -11.12
CA VAL A 519 -19.27 -2.50 -10.93
C VAL A 519 -19.18 -2.82 -9.46
N HIS A 520 -19.54 -4.04 -9.08
CA HIS A 520 -19.40 -4.51 -7.71
C HIS A 520 -17.93 -4.54 -7.32
N THR A 521 -17.62 -3.95 -6.18
CA THR A 521 -16.30 -3.93 -5.54
C THR A 521 -16.50 -3.97 -4.03
N GLY A 522 -15.47 -4.36 -3.31
CA GLY A 522 -15.52 -4.39 -1.85
C GLY A 522 -14.26 -4.98 -1.25
N ALA A 523 -14.27 -5.08 0.07
CA ALA A 523 -13.24 -5.71 0.85
C ALA A 523 -13.66 -7.16 1.18
N ILE A 524 -12.79 -8.12 0.89
CA ILE A 524 -12.93 -9.51 1.34
C ILE A 524 -11.92 -9.72 2.46
N PHE A 525 -12.43 -10.14 3.63
CA PHE A 525 -11.61 -10.36 4.80
C PHE A 525 -10.98 -11.75 4.79
N VAL A 526 -9.73 -11.82 5.21
CA VAL A 526 -8.98 -13.07 5.39
C VAL A 526 -8.69 -13.23 6.89
N ASP A 527 -9.14 -14.33 7.46
CA ASP A 527 -8.96 -14.70 8.86
C ASP A 527 -8.43 -16.14 8.93
N GLY A 528 -7.15 -16.31 9.22
CA GLY A 528 -6.47 -17.60 9.19
C GLY A 528 -6.54 -18.28 7.82
N LEU A 529 -7.29 -19.38 7.72
CA LEU A 529 -7.52 -20.09 6.47
C LEU A 529 -8.82 -19.68 5.76
N GLY A 530 -9.69 -18.94 6.45
CA GLY A 530 -10.96 -18.44 5.94
C GLY A 530 -10.76 -17.25 5.00
N VAL A 531 -11.50 -17.22 3.90
CA VAL A 531 -11.48 -16.11 2.93
C VAL A 531 -12.93 -15.75 2.61
N GLY A 532 -13.37 -14.56 3.09
CA GLY A 532 -14.72 -14.06 2.83
C GLY A 532 -15.82 -14.71 3.65
N ASP A 533 -15.50 -15.55 4.63
CA ASP A 533 -16.44 -16.16 5.57
C ASP A 533 -16.73 -15.27 6.79
N VAL A 534 -15.91 -14.26 7.03
CA VAL A 534 -16.12 -13.20 8.01
C VAL A 534 -16.73 -11.99 7.31
N GLY A 535 -17.95 -11.61 7.71
CA GLY A 535 -18.61 -10.41 7.23
C GLY A 535 -18.84 -9.38 8.34
N ASN A 536 -19.50 -8.26 8.01
CA ASN A 536 -19.76 -7.15 8.94
C ASN A 536 -20.51 -7.58 10.21
N ILE A 537 -21.35 -8.63 10.12
CA ILE A 537 -22.07 -9.16 11.29
C ILE A 537 -21.08 -9.75 12.29
N VAL A 538 -20.15 -10.58 11.81
CA VAL A 538 -19.13 -11.22 12.66
C VAL A 538 -18.19 -10.18 13.26
N LEU A 539 -17.78 -9.16 12.49
CA LEU A 539 -16.93 -8.07 13.01
C LEU A 539 -17.66 -7.28 14.10
N ARG A 540 -18.92 -6.94 13.90
CA ARG A 540 -19.73 -6.26 14.91
C ARG A 540 -19.88 -7.11 16.18
N ASP A 541 -20.07 -8.41 16.05
CA ASP A 541 -20.16 -9.31 17.21
C ASP A 541 -18.82 -9.39 17.94
N ARG A 542 -17.70 -9.47 17.22
CA ARG A 542 -16.34 -9.42 17.81
C ARG A 542 -16.08 -8.11 18.54
N GLN A 543 -16.48 -6.99 17.96
CA GLN A 543 -16.37 -5.67 18.59
C GLN A 543 -17.20 -5.60 19.87
N HIS A 544 -18.47 -6.01 19.83
CA HIS A 544 -19.34 -6.05 21.00
C HIS A 544 -18.76 -6.93 22.11
N LEU A 545 -18.26 -8.12 21.76
CA LEU A 545 -17.58 -9.01 22.71
C LEU A 545 -16.32 -8.38 23.31
N SER A 546 -15.57 -7.61 22.53
CA SER A 546 -14.34 -6.96 23.02
C SER A 546 -14.61 -5.78 23.95
N GLU A 547 -15.69 -5.05 23.73
CA GLU A 547 -16.06 -3.85 24.51
C GLU A 547 -16.75 -4.21 25.82
N ASP A 548 -17.79 -5.05 25.77
CA ASP A 548 -18.70 -5.30 26.89
C ASP A 548 -18.70 -6.75 27.40
N GLY A 549 -18.07 -7.66 26.67
CA GLY A 549 -17.99 -9.08 27.06
C GLY A 549 -19.27 -9.86 26.79
N ILE A 550 -19.37 -11.05 27.40
CA ILE A 550 -20.50 -11.98 27.21
C ILE A 550 -21.04 -12.46 28.54
N MET A 551 -22.37 -12.62 28.58
CA MET A 551 -23.11 -13.27 29.65
C MET A 551 -23.97 -14.40 29.08
N ILE A 552 -23.74 -15.63 29.52
CA ILE A 552 -24.45 -16.83 29.09
C ILE A 552 -25.42 -17.22 30.20
N VAL A 553 -26.68 -17.38 29.87
CA VAL A 553 -27.75 -17.84 30.79
C VAL A 553 -28.15 -19.25 30.37
N VAL A 554 -27.92 -20.23 31.23
CA VAL A 554 -28.28 -21.64 30.96
C VAL A 554 -29.47 -22.05 31.83
N MET A 555 -30.50 -22.58 31.20
CA MET A 555 -31.69 -23.06 31.89
C MET A 555 -32.18 -24.36 31.26
N THR A 556 -32.74 -25.23 32.07
CA THR A 556 -33.38 -26.49 31.62
C THR A 556 -34.86 -26.41 31.82
N LEU A 557 -35.63 -26.58 30.76
CA LEU A 557 -37.11 -26.55 30.77
C LEU A 557 -37.66 -27.90 30.35
N GLU A 558 -38.77 -28.30 31.00
CA GLU A 558 -39.55 -29.46 30.58
C GLU A 558 -40.27 -29.19 29.25
N ARG A 559 -40.23 -30.17 28.34
CA ARG A 559 -40.67 -30.03 26.95
C ARG A 559 -42.11 -29.53 26.76
N HIS A 560 -43.04 -29.96 27.61
CA HIS A 560 -44.48 -29.71 27.42
C HIS A 560 -45.04 -28.64 28.32
N SER A 561 -44.49 -28.47 29.52
CA SER A 561 -44.98 -27.52 30.52
C SER A 561 -44.13 -26.26 30.62
N ASN A 562 -42.91 -26.29 30.03
CA ASN A 562 -41.86 -25.27 30.21
C ASN A 562 -41.48 -25.01 31.67
N VAL A 563 -41.81 -25.95 32.58
CA VAL A 563 -41.39 -25.85 33.99
C VAL A 563 -39.86 -25.84 34.05
N VAL A 564 -39.28 -24.93 34.81
CA VAL A 564 -37.83 -24.84 35.04
C VAL A 564 -37.40 -26.03 35.90
N LEU A 565 -36.61 -26.95 35.32
CA LEU A 565 -36.08 -28.14 36.01
C LEU A 565 -34.72 -27.88 36.65
N ALA A 566 -33.91 -26.99 36.07
CA ALA A 566 -32.61 -26.60 36.59
C ALA A 566 -32.17 -25.23 36.04
N GLY A 567 -31.40 -24.49 36.82
CA GLY A 567 -30.95 -23.13 36.53
C GLY A 567 -31.92 -22.08 37.02
N PRO A 568 -31.81 -20.80 36.58
CA PRO A 568 -30.85 -20.29 35.60
C PRO A 568 -29.42 -20.18 36.15
N ASP A 569 -28.48 -20.78 35.45
CA ASP A 569 -27.07 -20.59 35.74
C ASP A 569 -26.49 -19.48 34.83
N ILE A 570 -25.75 -18.54 35.44
CA ILE A 570 -25.18 -17.40 34.70
C ILE A 570 -23.67 -17.48 34.68
N VAL A 571 -23.11 -17.52 33.49
CA VAL A 571 -21.66 -17.50 33.26
C VAL A 571 -21.28 -16.20 32.56
N SER A 572 -20.32 -15.46 33.14
CA SER A 572 -19.81 -14.20 32.56
C SER A 572 -18.35 -14.32 32.14
N ARG A 573 -17.99 -13.72 30.99
CA ARG A 573 -16.62 -13.57 30.52
C ARG A 573 -16.43 -12.19 29.89
N GLY A 574 -15.33 -11.49 30.29
CA GLY A 574 -14.99 -10.18 29.74
C GLY A 574 -15.89 -9.02 30.17
N PHE A 575 -16.95 -9.27 30.98
CA PHE A 575 -17.89 -8.25 31.43
C PHE A 575 -17.56 -7.73 32.85
N VAL A 576 -17.57 -8.60 33.85
CA VAL A 576 -17.25 -8.26 35.24
C VAL A 576 -16.35 -9.33 35.88
N TYR A 577 -15.59 -8.93 36.90
CA TYR A 577 -14.84 -9.88 37.72
C TYR A 577 -15.80 -10.53 38.73
N VAL A 578 -16.23 -11.73 38.41
CA VAL A 578 -17.36 -12.42 39.12
C VAL A 578 -17.17 -12.50 40.62
N ARG A 579 -15.90 -12.72 41.11
CA ARG A 579 -15.60 -12.82 42.54
C ARG A 579 -15.84 -11.53 43.34
N GLU A 580 -15.84 -10.39 42.68
CA GLU A 580 -16.04 -9.07 43.27
C GLU A 580 -17.43 -8.49 42.92
N SER A 581 -18.26 -9.28 42.23
CA SER A 581 -19.55 -8.86 41.69
C SER A 581 -20.65 -9.87 42.00
N GLU A 582 -20.55 -10.58 43.15
CA GLU A 582 -21.52 -11.63 43.57
C GLU A 582 -22.93 -11.08 43.65
N ASP A 583 -23.13 -9.89 44.27
CA ASP A 583 -24.43 -9.22 44.36
C ASP A 583 -25.03 -8.93 42.98
N LEU A 584 -24.22 -8.49 42.01
CA LEU A 584 -24.71 -8.23 40.67
C LEU A 584 -25.13 -9.50 39.97
N MET A 585 -24.39 -10.59 40.15
CA MET A 585 -24.67 -11.88 39.52
C MET A 585 -25.93 -12.54 40.13
N GLU A 586 -26.11 -12.42 41.47
CA GLU A 586 -27.29 -12.94 42.15
C GLU A 586 -28.55 -12.19 41.76
N HIS A 587 -28.51 -10.85 41.71
CA HIS A 587 -29.66 -10.09 41.21
C HIS A 587 -29.94 -10.34 39.72
N ALA A 588 -28.90 -10.54 38.90
CA ALA A 588 -29.07 -10.94 37.51
C ALA A 588 -29.83 -12.28 37.39
N ARG A 589 -29.53 -13.25 38.26
CA ARG A 589 -30.23 -14.54 38.37
C ARG A 589 -31.69 -14.32 38.70
N GLN A 590 -31.98 -13.52 39.74
CA GLN A 590 -33.35 -13.19 40.16
C GLN A 590 -34.17 -12.52 39.05
N VAL A 591 -33.55 -11.64 38.27
CA VAL A 591 -34.21 -11.02 37.10
C VAL A 591 -34.60 -12.08 36.08
N VAL A 592 -33.72 -13.05 35.79
CA VAL A 592 -34.02 -14.14 34.86
C VAL A 592 -35.14 -15.04 35.41
N GLU A 593 -35.08 -15.43 36.70
CA GLU A 593 -36.11 -16.24 37.35
C GLU A 593 -37.48 -15.56 37.28
N THR A 594 -37.56 -14.28 37.68
CA THR A 594 -38.82 -13.50 37.60
C THR A 594 -39.34 -13.40 36.17
N THR A 595 -38.47 -13.26 35.18
CA THR A 595 -38.87 -13.19 33.77
C THR A 595 -39.39 -14.54 33.28
N LEU A 596 -38.77 -15.65 33.69
CA LEU A 596 -39.24 -16.98 33.36
C LEU A 596 -40.63 -17.25 33.98
N ASP A 597 -40.83 -16.92 35.25
CA ASP A 597 -42.13 -17.06 35.93
C ASP A 597 -43.22 -16.25 35.21
N SER A 598 -42.90 -15.00 34.82
CA SER A 598 -43.83 -14.18 34.04
C SER A 598 -44.16 -14.79 32.66
N CYS A 599 -43.16 -15.40 31.98
CA CYS A 599 -43.41 -16.10 30.73
C CYS A 599 -44.35 -17.29 30.90
N LEU A 600 -44.19 -18.06 31.99
CA LEU A 600 -45.04 -19.20 32.32
C LEU A 600 -46.48 -18.75 32.65
N GLU A 601 -46.64 -17.73 33.49
CA GLU A 601 -47.96 -17.15 33.84
C GLU A 601 -48.73 -16.65 32.61
N ASN A 602 -47.99 -16.08 31.63
CA ASN A 602 -48.59 -15.59 30.38
C ASN A 602 -48.72 -16.67 29.29
N ASN A 603 -48.49 -17.95 29.62
CA ASN A 603 -48.54 -19.08 28.70
C ASN A 603 -47.61 -18.92 27.46
N ILE A 604 -46.45 -18.29 27.60
CA ILE A 604 -45.46 -18.19 26.55
C ILE A 604 -44.70 -19.51 26.50
N THR A 605 -44.99 -20.34 25.50
CA THR A 605 -44.36 -21.66 25.32
C THR A 605 -43.30 -21.67 24.23
N ASP A 606 -43.20 -20.60 23.43
CA ASP A 606 -42.20 -20.46 22.37
C ASP A 606 -40.83 -20.07 22.95
N TRP A 607 -39.87 -20.97 22.80
CA TRP A 607 -38.51 -20.76 23.33
C TRP A 607 -37.77 -19.57 22.73
N GLY A 608 -38.09 -19.19 21.49
CA GLY A 608 -37.54 -18.00 20.86
C GLY A 608 -37.98 -16.73 21.59
N LYS A 609 -39.28 -16.69 21.97
CA LYS A 609 -39.83 -15.59 22.76
C LYS A 609 -39.24 -15.57 24.17
N ILE A 610 -39.19 -16.72 24.86
CA ILE A 610 -38.61 -16.82 26.22
C ILE A 610 -37.14 -16.30 26.19
N LYS A 611 -36.35 -16.73 25.21
CA LYS A 611 -34.97 -16.22 25.06
C LYS A 611 -34.92 -14.71 24.84
N THR A 612 -35.85 -14.14 24.09
CA THR A 612 -35.91 -12.70 23.83
C THR A 612 -36.27 -11.95 25.10
N GLU A 613 -37.32 -12.37 25.82
CA GLU A 613 -37.74 -11.75 27.08
C GLU A 613 -36.63 -11.78 28.15
N VAL A 614 -35.96 -12.93 28.31
CA VAL A 614 -34.81 -13.07 29.23
C VAL A 614 -33.67 -12.14 28.83
N LYS A 615 -33.33 -12.09 27.53
CA LYS A 615 -32.29 -11.22 27.03
C LYS A 615 -32.59 -9.75 27.28
N ASP A 616 -33.83 -9.32 27.01
CA ASP A 616 -34.23 -7.92 27.10
C ASP A 616 -34.32 -7.48 28.58
N ALA A 617 -34.91 -8.27 29.45
CA ALA A 617 -35.02 -8.00 30.88
C ALA A 617 -33.64 -7.92 31.55
N LEU A 618 -32.76 -8.90 31.25
CA LEU A 618 -31.42 -8.93 31.79
C LEU A 618 -30.59 -7.78 31.23
N GLY A 619 -30.69 -7.45 29.94
CA GLY A 619 -30.03 -6.34 29.30
C GLY A 619 -30.41 -4.99 29.92
N GLU A 620 -31.73 -4.77 30.17
CA GLU A 620 -32.23 -3.57 30.83
C GLU A 620 -31.71 -3.43 32.26
N TYR A 621 -31.70 -4.54 33.03
CA TYR A 621 -31.13 -4.56 34.37
C TYR A 621 -29.64 -4.21 34.39
N LEU A 622 -28.83 -4.88 33.55
CA LEU A 622 -27.41 -4.67 33.49
C LEU A 622 -27.05 -3.23 33.03
N TRP A 623 -27.75 -2.72 32.03
CA TRP A 623 -27.58 -1.34 31.60
C TRP A 623 -27.89 -0.33 32.69
N LYS A 624 -29.02 -0.53 33.42
CA LYS A 624 -29.38 0.35 34.55
C LYS A 624 -28.28 0.35 35.62
N ARG A 625 -27.72 -0.82 35.90
CA ARG A 625 -26.77 -1.02 36.99
C ARG A 625 -25.34 -0.67 36.66
N THR A 626 -24.89 -0.94 35.42
CA THR A 626 -23.46 -0.87 35.03
C THR A 626 -23.20 0.10 33.89
N LYS A 627 -24.20 0.52 33.13
CA LYS A 627 -24.05 1.26 31.86
C LYS A 627 -23.24 0.50 30.81
N ARG A 628 -23.19 -0.81 30.92
CA ARG A 628 -22.56 -1.72 29.94
C ARG A 628 -23.66 -2.63 29.38
N ASN A 629 -23.45 -3.11 28.18
CA ASN A 629 -24.40 -3.94 27.45
C ASN A 629 -23.73 -5.22 26.94
N PRO A 630 -23.38 -6.19 27.82
CA PRO A 630 -22.72 -7.41 27.39
C PRO A 630 -23.58 -8.20 26.42
N MET A 631 -22.96 -9.00 25.55
CA MET A 631 -23.69 -9.94 24.70
C MET A 631 -24.37 -10.99 25.56
N ILE A 632 -25.70 -10.99 25.60
CA ILE A 632 -26.49 -11.96 26.40
C ILE A 632 -26.91 -13.12 25.50
N LEU A 633 -26.55 -14.35 25.92
CA LEU A 633 -26.82 -15.59 25.18
C LEU A 633 -27.66 -16.54 26.07
N PRO A 634 -29.01 -16.52 25.99
CA PRO A 634 -29.84 -17.49 26.66
C PRO A 634 -29.82 -18.87 25.97
N ILE A 635 -29.47 -19.91 26.73
CA ILE A 635 -29.42 -21.30 26.28
C ILE A 635 -30.53 -22.07 27.05
N ILE A 636 -31.49 -22.62 26.31
CA ILE A 636 -32.53 -23.50 26.86
C ILE A 636 -32.16 -24.94 26.47
N MET A 637 -32.06 -25.81 27.48
CA MET A 637 -31.93 -27.25 27.32
C MET A 637 -33.29 -27.91 27.57
N GLU A 638 -33.57 -28.93 26.78
CA GLU A 638 -34.81 -29.75 26.90
C GLU A 638 -34.54 -30.97 27.79
N ALA A 639 -35.43 -31.25 28.74
CA ALA A 639 -35.41 -32.45 29.56
C ALA A 639 -36.79 -33.12 29.62
#